data_68f9d0dbfbbefd907cd516889e68b56a
#
_entry.id   68f9d0dbfbbefd907cd516889e68b56a
#
_cell.length_a   1.000
_cell.length_b   1.000
_cell.length_c   1.000
_cell.angle_alpha   90.00
_cell.angle_beta   90.00
_cell.angle_gamma   90.00
#
_symmetry.space_group_name_H-M   'P 1'
#
loop_
_entity.id
_entity.type
_entity.pdbx_description
1 polymer ?
#
loop_
_entity_poly.entity_id
_entity_poly.type
_entity_poly.pdbx_seq_one_letter_code
_entity_poly.pdbx_strand_id
1 'polypeptide(L)'
;MRNLPSSFPAHLGEHSTDEAAAFTRQINQRWGINKFTAIPDQKISLTSHRSYDVGGWKIGNITNLNWSTEYDYSETVNNNYIAYDVKNDVSRPRFEYNDIRYKNTSKLGALFNWSFQRDGSKYELRNFFSQRGVSALTQREGMNYYSDKNIRKWESLYTGRTTYSGQISGVHTLRENVNKVDWTAGYAFASYREPDRKIVNSILDENRTEQPNYYVSDPMRYYQELKDHSASIAANYEHKFTVSDRFAPVLNGGVYGEYKSRTFAARRFGYNLLGSGYDRYADWDYTELFADENISADKIWMRETTTNSDSYTSENMLGAAYVSAKLNYGEVLNANIGVRMEYYQLKMDGYSSDGTTPVHLDNKTTDFFPSVNVAYNLSQKHLVRAAYGRSVNRPEFREVVPYVYFNFERDANIVGNTELKNAYADNIDLRYEFYPAAGEMITIGGFYKHFKDPIEETYNEAGSGLQYTYHNAKNAETFGVELDVKKNLDFIGLRGLSFVCNAAYIYSRVRFEEGAPERDRPLAGQSPYLVNAGFFYQYDDKGISASLLYNRIGKRIESVGVPMQNQNEDIPDIYEMPRNSLDLTFSKKIGKIVEIKAGIQDMLNSKVEYKQFVKLTDDKGGKSEREQLIRSYRPGVDINIGVSLRF
;
A
#
# COMPACT_ATOMS: atom_id res chain seq x y z
N MET A 1 9.17 -28.39 0.02
CA MET A 1 7.91 -27.65 0.28
C MET A 1 8.17 -26.66 1.40
N ARG A 2 7.51 -25.47 1.37
CA ARG A 2 7.71 -24.44 2.40
C ARG A 2 6.70 -24.51 3.55
N ASN A 3 5.58 -25.25 3.39
CA ASN A 3 4.58 -25.42 4.44
C ASN A 3 5.06 -26.38 5.51
N LEU A 4 4.55 -26.23 6.74
CA LEU A 4 4.68 -27.26 7.76
C LEU A 4 4.05 -28.58 7.26
N PRO A 5 4.64 -29.75 7.52
CA PRO A 5 4.03 -31.03 7.19
C PRO A 5 2.66 -31.18 7.87
N SER A 6 1.76 -31.95 7.27
CA SER A 6 0.45 -32.24 7.88
C SER A 6 0.54 -33.02 9.20
N SER A 7 1.64 -33.73 9.40
CA SER A 7 1.98 -34.45 10.64
C SER A 7 2.57 -33.57 11.73
N PHE A 8 2.83 -32.28 11.43
CA PHE A 8 3.44 -31.35 12.38
C PHE A 8 2.41 -30.97 13.47
N PRO A 9 2.77 -31.00 14.78
CA PRO A 9 1.83 -30.79 15.86
C PRO A 9 1.23 -29.37 15.85
N ALA A 10 0.03 -29.23 16.39
CA ALA A 10 -0.62 -27.93 16.55
C ALA A 10 0.19 -27.02 17.50
N HIS A 11 0.72 -27.58 18.58
CA HIS A 11 1.55 -26.89 19.58
C HIS A 11 2.80 -27.71 19.87
N LEU A 12 3.95 -27.22 19.42
CA LEU A 12 5.23 -27.94 19.63
C LEU A 12 5.64 -27.96 21.12
N GLY A 13 5.27 -26.94 21.88
CA GLY A 13 5.61 -26.82 23.30
C GLY A 13 4.98 -27.88 24.22
N GLU A 14 4.01 -28.64 23.73
CA GLU A 14 3.34 -29.74 24.47
C GLU A 14 4.09 -31.08 24.35
N HIS A 15 5.16 -31.11 23.55
CA HIS A 15 5.94 -32.30 23.24
C HIS A 15 7.29 -32.33 23.96
N SER A 16 7.81 -33.54 24.16
CA SER A 16 9.16 -33.74 24.70
C SER A 16 10.25 -33.20 23.76
N THR A 17 11.45 -33.00 24.28
CA THR A 17 12.61 -32.52 23.50
C THR A 17 12.98 -33.48 22.37
N ASP A 18 12.88 -34.81 22.60
CA ASP A 18 13.13 -35.83 21.57
C ASP A 18 12.10 -35.74 20.43
N GLU A 19 10.82 -35.57 20.76
CA GLU A 19 9.77 -35.38 19.78
C GLU A 19 9.95 -34.07 19.03
N ALA A 20 10.29 -32.96 19.72
CA ALA A 20 10.58 -31.69 19.11
C ALA A 20 11.75 -31.78 18.12
N ALA A 21 12.82 -32.49 18.44
CA ALA A 21 13.93 -32.80 17.54
C ALA A 21 13.47 -33.62 16.32
N ALA A 22 12.62 -34.62 16.54
CA ALA A 22 12.05 -35.43 15.45
C ALA A 22 11.19 -34.61 14.52
N PHE A 23 10.34 -33.69 15.04
CA PHE A 23 9.57 -32.75 14.23
C PHE A 23 10.47 -31.75 13.51
N THR A 24 11.55 -31.28 14.14
CA THR A 24 12.54 -30.39 13.52
C THR A 24 13.13 -30.99 12.24
N ARG A 25 13.44 -32.31 12.22
CA ARG A 25 13.94 -33.00 11.01
C ARG A 25 12.91 -33.11 9.88
N GLN A 26 11.60 -33.01 10.17
CA GLN A 26 10.54 -33.10 9.15
C GLN A 26 10.40 -31.84 8.30
N ILE A 27 10.90 -30.71 8.79
CA ILE A 27 10.80 -29.43 8.06
C ILE A 27 12.04 -29.22 7.18
N ASN A 28 11.91 -28.32 6.22
CA ASN A 28 13.01 -28.00 5.29
C ASN A 28 14.18 -27.32 6.02
N GLN A 29 15.29 -28.03 6.19
CA GLN A 29 16.53 -27.54 6.83
C GLN A 29 17.50 -26.85 5.84
N ARG A 30 17.05 -26.45 4.65
CA ARG A 30 17.90 -25.70 3.71
C ARG A 30 18.05 -24.25 4.16
N TRP A 31 19.20 -23.91 4.68
CA TRP A 31 19.57 -22.57 5.12
C TRP A 31 20.52 -21.87 4.13
N GLY A 32 21.14 -22.62 3.23
CA GLY A 32 22.05 -22.07 2.23
C GLY A 32 21.35 -21.23 1.17
N ILE A 33 22.09 -20.28 0.62
CA ILE A 33 21.64 -19.38 -0.44
C ILE A 33 22.04 -19.98 -1.79
N ASN A 34 21.05 -20.18 -2.68
CA ASN A 34 21.30 -20.60 -4.06
C ASN A 34 21.41 -19.39 -4.97
N LYS A 35 22.51 -19.28 -5.71
CA LYS A 35 22.73 -18.25 -6.71
C LYS A 35 22.34 -18.75 -8.09
N PHE A 36 21.67 -17.92 -8.87
CA PHE A 36 21.36 -18.17 -10.28
C PHE A 36 21.42 -16.86 -11.06
N THR A 37 21.62 -16.96 -12.36
CA THR A 37 21.56 -15.77 -13.24
C THR A 37 20.11 -15.48 -13.60
N ALA A 38 19.63 -14.28 -13.26
CA ALA A 38 18.29 -13.84 -13.63
C ALA A 38 18.18 -13.71 -15.14
N ILE A 39 17.07 -14.20 -15.69
CA ILE A 39 16.68 -13.93 -17.08
C ILE A 39 15.96 -12.59 -17.15
N PRO A 40 15.89 -11.92 -18.31
CA PRO A 40 15.09 -10.71 -18.47
C PRO A 40 13.65 -10.92 -18.01
N ASP A 41 13.05 -9.88 -17.47
CA ASP A 41 11.65 -9.85 -17.06
C ASP A 41 10.73 -10.23 -18.23
N GLN A 42 9.70 -10.99 -17.93
CA GLN A 42 8.78 -11.51 -18.94
C GLN A 42 7.34 -11.17 -18.58
N LYS A 43 6.58 -10.76 -19.59
CA LYS A 43 5.16 -10.51 -19.47
C LYS A 43 4.43 -11.01 -20.70
N ILE A 44 3.46 -11.91 -20.49
CA ILE A 44 2.62 -12.47 -21.55
C ILE A 44 1.16 -12.18 -21.20
N SER A 45 0.41 -11.66 -22.16
CA SER A 45 -1.02 -11.43 -22.02
C SER A 45 -1.77 -11.90 -23.26
N LEU A 46 -2.82 -12.71 -23.05
CA LEU A 46 -3.72 -13.18 -24.06
C LEU A 46 -5.11 -12.62 -23.77
N THR A 47 -5.66 -11.86 -24.70
CA THR A 47 -7.00 -11.28 -24.57
C THR A 47 -7.87 -11.73 -25.74
N SER A 48 -9.07 -12.24 -25.44
CA SER A 48 -10.12 -12.55 -26.41
C SER A 48 -11.36 -11.73 -26.06
N HIS A 49 -11.96 -11.10 -27.04
CA HIS A 49 -13.28 -10.50 -26.91
C HIS A 49 -14.17 -10.96 -28.05
N ARG A 50 -15.40 -11.30 -27.75
CA ARG A 50 -16.37 -11.80 -28.71
C ARG A 50 -17.75 -11.22 -28.43
N SER A 51 -18.52 -11.00 -29.47
CA SER A 51 -19.90 -10.58 -29.40
C SER A 51 -20.75 -11.47 -30.33
N TYR A 52 -21.91 -11.89 -29.83
CA TYR A 52 -22.85 -12.75 -30.50
C TYR A 52 -24.24 -12.16 -30.43
N ASP A 53 -25.00 -12.27 -31.52
CA ASP A 53 -26.42 -11.96 -31.53
C ASP A 53 -27.20 -13.28 -31.69
N VAL A 54 -27.90 -13.70 -30.63
CA VAL A 54 -28.64 -14.97 -30.56
C VAL A 54 -30.00 -14.76 -29.96
N GLY A 55 -31.06 -15.05 -30.74
CA GLY A 55 -32.45 -14.99 -30.22
C GLY A 55 -32.88 -13.63 -29.64
N GLY A 56 -32.36 -12.52 -30.23
CA GLY A 56 -32.62 -11.16 -29.75
C GLY A 56 -31.73 -10.73 -28.56
N TRP A 57 -30.84 -11.61 -28.07
CA TRP A 57 -29.84 -11.28 -27.08
C TRP A 57 -28.53 -10.84 -27.72
N LYS A 58 -27.97 -9.72 -27.25
CA LYS A 58 -26.58 -9.36 -27.49
C LYS A 58 -25.74 -9.92 -26.37
N ILE A 59 -24.88 -10.89 -26.69
CA ILE A 59 -24.04 -11.60 -25.73
C ILE A 59 -22.60 -11.19 -25.98
N GLY A 60 -21.95 -10.61 -24.95
CA GLY A 60 -20.55 -10.23 -25.00
C GLY A 60 -19.70 -11.09 -24.05
N ASN A 61 -18.48 -11.44 -24.49
CA ASN A 61 -17.49 -12.07 -23.65
C ASN A 61 -16.16 -11.35 -23.75
N ILE A 62 -15.50 -11.16 -22.60
CA ILE A 62 -14.10 -10.73 -22.52
C ILE A 62 -13.36 -11.71 -21.61
N THR A 63 -12.34 -12.35 -22.18
CA THR A 63 -11.44 -13.24 -21.45
C THR A 63 -10.02 -12.71 -21.57
N ASN A 64 -9.33 -12.56 -20.44
CA ASN A 64 -7.91 -12.21 -20.41
C ASN A 64 -7.15 -13.17 -19.49
N LEU A 65 -6.01 -13.65 -19.98
CA LEU A 65 -5.04 -14.40 -19.21
C LEU A 65 -3.73 -13.63 -19.27
N ASN A 66 -3.10 -13.40 -18.14
CA ASN A 66 -1.81 -12.75 -18.09
C ASN A 66 -0.88 -13.47 -17.10
N TRP A 67 0.39 -13.48 -17.46
CA TRP A 67 1.47 -13.99 -16.65
C TRP A 67 2.65 -13.04 -16.74
N SER A 68 3.34 -12.81 -15.62
CA SER A 68 4.61 -12.09 -15.60
C SER A 68 5.57 -12.67 -14.57
N THR A 69 6.87 -12.49 -14.84
CA THR A 69 7.94 -12.68 -13.87
C THR A 69 8.89 -11.50 -13.95
N GLU A 70 9.28 -10.99 -12.78
CA GLU A 70 10.10 -9.79 -12.61
C GLU A 70 11.20 -10.09 -11.60
N TYR A 71 12.42 -9.58 -11.85
CA TYR A 71 13.57 -9.73 -10.97
C TYR A 71 14.07 -8.33 -10.58
N ASP A 72 14.16 -8.07 -9.28
CA ASP A 72 14.64 -6.82 -8.73
C ASP A 72 15.92 -7.05 -7.92
N TYR A 73 16.83 -6.10 -8.01
CA TYR A 73 18.01 -5.97 -7.18
C TYR A 73 18.09 -4.56 -6.62
N SER A 74 18.37 -4.41 -5.33
CA SER A 74 18.57 -3.10 -4.72
C SER A 74 19.63 -3.16 -3.61
N GLU A 75 20.38 -2.06 -3.52
CA GLU A 75 21.30 -1.78 -2.41
C GLU A 75 20.74 -0.59 -1.63
N THR A 76 20.66 -0.74 -0.31
CA THR A 76 20.04 0.27 0.57
C THR A 76 20.96 0.53 1.78
N VAL A 77 21.34 1.78 1.98
CA VAL A 77 21.86 2.25 3.27
C VAL A 77 20.70 2.39 4.22
N ASN A 78 20.79 1.85 5.43
CA ASN A 78 19.73 1.84 6.43
C ASN A 78 20.32 2.15 7.80
N ASN A 79 20.06 3.34 8.32
CA ASN A 79 20.61 3.84 9.57
C ASN A 79 19.48 4.21 10.54
N ASN A 80 19.79 4.21 11.81
CA ASN A 80 18.94 4.78 12.84
C ASN A 80 19.81 5.45 13.91
N TYR A 81 19.23 6.43 14.58
CA TYR A 81 19.91 7.22 15.59
C TYR A 81 19.09 7.25 16.89
N ILE A 82 19.78 7.27 18.02
CA ILE A 82 19.24 7.63 19.33
C ILE A 82 19.25 9.16 19.49
N ALA A 83 18.83 9.66 20.66
CA ALA A 83 18.85 11.09 20.95
C ALA A 83 20.21 11.74 20.64
N TYR A 84 20.18 12.94 20.05
CA TYR A 84 21.36 13.68 19.64
C TYR A 84 22.19 14.14 20.85
N ASP A 85 23.51 14.01 20.81
CA ASP A 85 24.42 14.52 21.82
C ASP A 85 24.69 16.01 21.57
N VAL A 86 23.85 16.85 22.17
CA VAL A 86 23.92 18.32 22.02
C VAL A 86 25.24 18.88 22.56
N LYS A 87 25.79 18.32 23.64
CA LYS A 87 27.02 18.80 24.29
C LYS A 87 28.25 18.64 23.40
N ASN A 88 28.32 17.52 22.69
CA ASN A 88 29.45 17.17 21.82
C ASN A 88 29.18 17.47 20.33
N ASP A 89 27.97 17.96 19.98
CA ASP A 89 27.49 18.19 18.62
C ASP A 89 27.63 16.96 17.71
N VAL A 90 27.20 15.77 18.21
CA VAL A 90 27.42 14.48 17.53
C VAL A 90 26.12 13.68 17.45
N SER A 91 25.85 13.15 16.26
CA SER A 91 24.83 12.13 16.07
C SER A 91 25.28 10.79 16.68
N ARG A 92 24.39 10.17 17.46
CA ARG A 92 24.66 8.86 18.06
C ARG A 92 23.88 7.79 17.26
N PRO A 93 24.55 7.03 16.38
CA PRO A 93 23.86 5.97 15.66
C PRO A 93 23.46 4.84 16.63
N ARG A 94 22.25 4.28 16.43
CA ARG A 94 21.80 3.01 17.00
C ARG A 94 22.36 1.87 16.17
N PHE A 95 22.25 2.03 14.84
CA PHE A 95 22.87 1.13 13.87
C PHE A 95 23.15 1.85 12.54
N GLU A 96 24.11 1.30 11.81
CA GLU A 96 24.43 1.68 10.44
C GLU A 96 24.60 0.42 9.61
N TYR A 97 23.66 0.17 8.68
CA TYR A 97 23.57 -1.04 7.89
C TYR A 97 23.59 -0.76 6.39
N ASN A 98 24.12 -1.76 5.66
CA ASN A 98 23.96 -1.89 4.22
C ASN A 98 23.13 -3.14 3.93
N ASP A 99 22.03 -2.97 3.23
CA ASP A 99 21.13 -4.03 2.81
C ASP A 99 21.31 -4.31 1.32
N ILE A 100 21.45 -5.59 0.95
CA ILE A 100 21.40 -6.07 -0.43
C ILE A 100 20.15 -6.95 -0.55
N ARG A 101 19.25 -6.58 -1.45
CA ARG A 101 17.99 -7.30 -1.66
C ARG A 101 17.88 -7.86 -3.06
N TYR A 102 17.59 -9.14 -3.15
CA TYR A 102 17.22 -9.87 -4.37
C TYR A 102 15.76 -10.26 -4.28
N LYS A 103 14.97 -9.92 -5.29
CA LYS A 103 13.54 -10.21 -5.29
C LYS A 103 13.10 -10.77 -6.64
N ASN A 104 12.32 -11.85 -6.61
CA ASN A 104 11.60 -12.36 -7.77
C ASN A 104 10.10 -12.29 -7.49
N THR A 105 9.36 -11.72 -8.43
CA THR A 105 7.90 -11.62 -8.38
C THR A 105 7.30 -12.35 -9.57
N SER A 106 6.44 -13.33 -9.32
CA SER A 106 5.65 -14.00 -10.34
C SER A 106 4.16 -13.69 -10.15
N LYS A 107 3.48 -13.35 -11.23
CA LYS A 107 2.04 -13.01 -11.22
C LYS A 107 1.30 -13.82 -12.26
N LEU A 108 0.15 -14.36 -11.88
CA LEU A 108 -0.84 -14.97 -12.79
C LEU A 108 -2.16 -14.25 -12.58
N GLY A 109 -2.78 -13.79 -13.66
CA GLY A 109 -4.09 -13.15 -13.62
C GLY A 109 -5.03 -13.76 -14.65
N ALA A 110 -6.30 -13.85 -14.30
CA ALA A 110 -7.37 -14.25 -15.20
C ALA A 110 -8.59 -13.34 -15.01
N LEU A 111 -9.21 -12.97 -16.11
CA LEU A 111 -10.46 -12.24 -16.16
C LEU A 111 -11.39 -12.98 -17.10
N PHE A 112 -12.64 -13.20 -16.68
CA PHE A 112 -13.64 -13.91 -17.43
C PHE A 112 -15.02 -13.29 -17.23
N ASN A 113 -15.38 -12.40 -18.13
CA ASN A 113 -16.59 -11.59 -18.04
C ASN A 113 -17.56 -11.89 -19.17
N TRP A 114 -18.85 -11.91 -18.83
CA TRP A 114 -19.95 -12.03 -19.76
C TRP A 114 -20.95 -10.91 -19.57
N SER A 115 -21.55 -10.48 -20.66
CA SER A 115 -22.67 -9.55 -20.68
C SER A 115 -23.80 -10.09 -21.55
N PHE A 116 -25.03 -9.93 -21.10
CA PHE A 116 -26.24 -10.34 -21.78
C PHE A 116 -27.19 -9.16 -21.80
N GLN A 117 -27.55 -8.70 -22.97
CA GLN A 117 -28.43 -7.52 -23.13
C GLN A 117 -29.58 -7.81 -24.04
N ARG A 118 -30.80 -7.48 -23.62
CA ARG A 118 -32.03 -7.56 -24.37
C ARG A 118 -33.08 -6.59 -23.82
N ASP A 119 -33.84 -5.90 -24.69
CA ASP A 119 -35.04 -5.14 -24.39
C ASP A 119 -34.93 -4.22 -23.14
N GLY A 120 -33.88 -3.40 -23.08
CA GLY A 120 -33.67 -2.48 -21.95
C GLY A 120 -33.09 -3.14 -20.67
N SER A 121 -32.86 -4.44 -20.69
CA SER A 121 -32.23 -5.19 -19.61
C SER A 121 -30.82 -5.63 -19.98
N LYS A 122 -29.87 -5.47 -19.05
CA LYS A 122 -28.49 -5.91 -19.18
C LYS A 122 -28.09 -6.67 -17.91
N TYR A 123 -27.56 -7.86 -18.09
CA TYR A 123 -26.97 -8.66 -17.03
C TYR A 123 -25.47 -8.81 -17.29
N GLU A 124 -24.67 -8.78 -16.23
CA GLU A 124 -23.22 -8.98 -16.31
C GLU A 124 -22.76 -9.98 -15.25
N LEU A 125 -21.89 -10.90 -15.69
CA LEU A 125 -21.13 -11.78 -14.83
C LEU A 125 -19.67 -11.39 -14.97
N ARG A 126 -19.06 -10.99 -13.89
CA ARG A 126 -17.65 -10.53 -13.84
C ARG A 126 -16.87 -11.43 -12.91
N ASN A 127 -15.74 -11.94 -13.37
CA ASN A 127 -14.84 -12.77 -12.58
C ASN A 127 -13.43 -12.30 -12.78
N PHE A 128 -12.74 -12.14 -11.69
CA PHE A 128 -11.33 -11.79 -11.62
C PHE A 128 -10.61 -12.74 -10.67
N PHE A 129 -9.47 -13.25 -11.13
CA PHE A 129 -8.56 -14.05 -10.32
C PHE A 129 -7.14 -13.51 -10.46
N SER A 130 -6.41 -13.44 -9.35
CA SER A 130 -5.01 -13.08 -9.33
C SER A 130 -4.26 -13.92 -8.30
N GLN A 131 -3.12 -14.47 -8.74
CA GLN A 131 -2.14 -15.12 -7.87
C GLN A 131 -0.81 -14.41 -8.03
N ARG A 132 -0.23 -13.94 -6.91
CA ARG A 132 1.09 -13.32 -6.86
C ARG A 132 1.97 -14.06 -5.89
N GLY A 133 3.14 -14.51 -6.35
CA GLY A 133 4.21 -15.04 -5.53
C GLY A 133 5.39 -14.09 -5.52
N VAL A 134 5.94 -13.80 -4.35
CA VAL A 134 7.18 -13.01 -4.20
C VAL A 134 8.17 -13.83 -3.39
N SER A 135 9.35 -14.06 -3.96
CA SER A 135 10.49 -14.63 -3.24
C SER A 135 11.54 -13.53 -3.08
N ALA A 136 11.95 -13.25 -1.87
CA ALA A 136 12.94 -12.23 -1.57
C ALA A 136 14.02 -12.80 -0.64
N LEU A 137 15.26 -12.38 -0.88
CA LEU A 137 16.39 -12.54 0.02
C LEU A 137 16.95 -11.16 0.30
N THR A 138 17.03 -10.78 1.58
CA THR A 138 17.68 -9.54 2.01
C THR A 138 18.87 -9.92 2.88
N GLN A 139 20.05 -9.42 2.51
CA GLN A 139 21.28 -9.54 3.29
C GLN A 139 21.62 -8.17 3.87
N ARG A 140 21.79 -8.10 5.17
CA ARG A 140 22.11 -6.89 5.94
C ARG A 140 23.46 -7.07 6.61
N GLU A 141 24.31 -6.07 6.50
CA GLU A 141 25.60 -6.07 7.19
C GLU A 141 25.90 -4.66 7.72
N GLY A 142 26.50 -4.58 8.92
CA GLY A 142 26.93 -3.33 9.49
C GLY A 142 27.05 -3.34 11.00
N MET A 143 27.30 -2.18 11.57
CA MET A 143 27.50 -1.99 13.00
C MET A 143 26.16 -1.78 13.73
N ASN A 144 25.91 -2.55 14.76
CA ASN A 144 24.88 -2.32 15.75
C ASN A 144 25.53 -1.76 17.02
N TYR A 145 25.40 -0.44 17.21
CA TYR A 145 26.03 0.24 18.34
C TYR A 145 25.36 -0.04 19.69
N TYR A 146 24.07 -0.49 19.67
CA TYR A 146 23.39 -0.88 20.91
C TYR A 146 23.99 -2.15 21.52
N SER A 147 24.35 -3.11 20.70
CA SER A 147 25.02 -4.36 21.12
C SER A 147 26.55 -4.30 21.02
N ASP A 148 27.11 -3.22 20.48
CA ASP A 148 28.52 -3.03 20.17
C ASP A 148 29.10 -4.19 19.35
N LYS A 149 28.34 -4.59 18.30
CA LYS A 149 28.69 -5.72 17.42
C LYS A 149 28.53 -5.37 15.95
N ASN A 150 29.48 -5.81 15.14
CA ASN A 150 29.28 -5.97 13.71
C ASN A 150 28.38 -7.18 13.49
N ILE A 151 27.32 -6.99 12.72
CA ILE A 151 26.34 -8.05 12.46
C ILE A 151 26.25 -8.36 10.98
N ARG A 152 25.86 -9.61 10.69
CA ARG A 152 25.33 -10.02 9.39
C ARG A 152 23.99 -10.70 9.63
N LYS A 153 22.92 -10.11 9.11
CA LYS A 153 21.58 -10.68 9.13
C LYS A 153 21.15 -11.02 7.72
N TRP A 154 20.32 -12.04 7.57
CA TRP A 154 19.60 -12.24 6.32
C TRP A 154 18.18 -12.72 6.57
N GLU A 155 17.30 -12.30 5.67
CA GLU A 155 15.91 -12.70 5.62
C GLU A 155 15.65 -13.44 4.31
N SER A 156 15.13 -14.67 4.40
CA SER A 156 14.55 -15.38 3.25
C SER A 156 13.04 -15.38 3.39
N LEU A 157 12.37 -14.67 2.51
CA LEU A 157 10.92 -14.45 2.55
C LEU A 157 10.29 -14.98 1.28
N TYR A 158 9.21 -15.74 1.41
CA TYR A 158 8.27 -16.01 0.34
C TYR A 158 6.89 -15.54 0.77
N THR A 159 6.21 -14.77 -0.09
CA THR A 159 4.82 -14.39 0.11
C THR A 159 3.97 -14.86 -1.04
N GLY A 160 2.83 -15.46 -0.73
CA GLY A 160 1.80 -15.81 -1.70
C GLY A 160 0.53 -14.99 -1.44
N ARG A 161 0.02 -14.32 -2.47
CA ARG A 161 -1.28 -13.64 -2.40
C ARG A 161 -2.21 -14.19 -3.45
N THR A 162 -3.40 -14.61 -3.03
CA THR A 162 -4.47 -15.03 -3.91
C THR A 162 -5.62 -14.06 -3.76
N THR A 163 -6.20 -13.61 -4.85
CA THR A 163 -7.40 -12.77 -4.84
C THR A 163 -8.37 -13.31 -5.87
N TYR A 164 -9.61 -13.52 -5.47
CA TYR A 164 -10.73 -13.81 -6.34
C TYR A 164 -11.85 -12.78 -6.09
N SER A 165 -12.50 -12.32 -7.14
CA SER A 165 -13.69 -11.49 -7.06
C SER A 165 -14.69 -11.93 -8.13
N GLY A 166 -15.85 -12.34 -7.70
CA GLY A 166 -17.00 -12.69 -8.54
C GLY A 166 -18.14 -11.72 -8.31
N GLN A 167 -18.77 -11.25 -9.36
CA GLN A 167 -19.88 -10.30 -9.29
C GLN A 167 -20.92 -10.64 -10.34
N ILE A 168 -22.18 -10.58 -9.95
CA ILE A 168 -23.33 -10.59 -10.85
C ILE A 168 -24.10 -9.28 -10.69
N SER A 169 -24.48 -8.67 -11.79
CA SER A 169 -25.25 -7.43 -11.78
C SER A 169 -26.31 -7.41 -12.86
N GLY A 170 -27.39 -6.68 -12.58
CA GLY A 170 -28.46 -6.40 -13.53
C GLY A 170 -28.77 -4.91 -13.61
N VAL A 171 -29.03 -4.42 -14.81
CA VAL A 171 -29.49 -3.05 -15.08
C VAL A 171 -30.76 -3.17 -15.91
N HIS A 172 -31.84 -2.55 -15.44
CA HIS A 172 -33.16 -2.60 -16.05
C HIS A 172 -33.67 -1.17 -16.29
N THR A 173 -33.89 -0.84 -17.54
CA THR A 173 -34.48 0.41 -17.95
C THR A 173 -35.94 0.19 -18.28
N LEU A 174 -36.83 0.89 -17.60
CA LEU A 174 -38.28 0.72 -17.67
C LEU A 174 -38.94 2.01 -18.17
N ARG A 175 -40.10 1.89 -18.79
CA ARG A 175 -40.91 3.06 -19.26
C ARG A 175 -40.10 4.03 -20.08
N GLU A 176 -39.57 3.58 -21.21
CA GLU A 176 -38.83 4.44 -22.17
C GLU A 176 -37.73 5.31 -21.52
N ASN A 177 -36.96 4.70 -20.61
CA ASN A 177 -35.85 5.34 -19.87
C ASN A 177 -36.27 6.32 -18.74
N VAL A 178 -37.50 6.37 -18.31
CA VAL A 178 -37.93 7.16 -17.15
C VAL A 178 -37.44 6.56 -15.84
N ASN A 179 -37.53 5.23 -15.72
CA ASN A 179 -37.10 4.52 -14.53
C ASN A 179 -35.90 3.61 -14.85
N LYS A 180 -34.96 3.56 -13.95
CA LYS A 180 -33.86 2.61 -14.02
C LYS A 180 -33.67 1.93 -12.66
N VAL A 181 -33.58 0.62 -12.68
CA VAL A 181 -33.21 -0.20 -11.51
C VAL A 181 -31.87 -0.87 -11.83
N ASP A 182 -30.93 -0.79 -10.93
CA ASP A 182 -29.72 -1.60 -11.00
C ASP A 182 -29.47 -2.28 -9.67
N TRP A 183 -28.91 -3.49 -9.75
CA TRP A 183 -28.55 -4.28 -8.61
C TRP A 183 -27.25 -5.03 -8.86
N THR A 184 -26.55 -5.33 -7.78
CA THR A 184 -25.29 -6.04 -7.81
C THR A 184 -25.19 -6.95 -6.59
N ALA A 185 -24.72 -8.18 -6.80
CA ALA A 185 -24.30 -9.08 -5.75
C ALA A 185 -22.87 -9.52 -6.03
N GLY A 186 -22.02 -9.50 -5.01
CA GLY A 186 -20.61 -9.78 -5.13
C GLY A 186 -20.10 -10.67 -4.02
N TYR A 187 -19.09 -11.47 -4.35
CA TYR A 187 -18.28 -12.22 -3.40
C TYR A 187 -16.81 -12.07 -3.75
N ALA A 188 -15.98 -11.81 -2.73
CA ALA A 188 -14.55 -11.74 -2.87
C ALA A 188 -13.86 -12.61 -1.81
N PHE A 189 -12.75 -13.20 -2.22
CA PHE A 189 -11.84 -13.95 -1.38
C PHE A 189 -10.43 -13.42 -1.57
N ALA A 190 -9.72 -13.18 -0.45
CA ALA A 190 -8.30 -12.87 -0.49
C ALA A 190 -7.56 -13.74 0.53
N SER A 191 -6.38 -14.24 0.17
CA SER A 191 -5.49 -14.87 1.12
C SER A 191 -4.07 -14.35 0.96
N TYR A 192 -3.38 -14.27 2.10
CA TYR A 192 -1.97 -13.95 2.18
C TYR A 192 -1.26 -15.01 3.01
N ARG A 193 -0.12 -15.50 2.51
CA ARG A 193 0.66 -16.55 3.17
C ARG A 193 2.15 -16.19 3.17
N GLU A 194 2.78 -16.39 4.30
CA GLU A 194 4.25 -16.42 4.43
C GLU A 194 4.67 -17.80 4.96
N PRO A 195 4.81 -18.80 4.11
CA PRO A 195 5.30 -20.09 4.53
C PRO A 195 6.81 -20.06 4.66
N ASP A 196 7.32 -20.39 5.85
CA ASP A 196 8.74 -20.56 6.14
C ASP A 196 9.59 -19.30 5.86
N ARG A 197 9.16 -18.14 6.37
CA ARG A 197 10.03 -16.98 6.45
C ARG A 197 11.15 -17.27 7.43
N LYS A 198 12.41 -17.13 7.00
CA LYS A 198 13.59 -17.37 7.83
C LYS A 198 14.33 -16.07 8.07
N ILE A 199 14.70 -15.82 9.32
CA ILE A 199 15.59 -14.72 9.70
C ILE A 199 16.77 -15.33 10.43
N VAL A 200 17.96 -14.95 9.99
CA VAL A 200 19.23 -15.38 10.59
C VAL A 200 19.97 -14.12 11.04
N ASN A 201 20.50 -14.16 12.23
CA ASN A 201 21.28 -13.10 12.81
C ASN A 201 22.64 -13.65 13.26
N SER A 202 23.72 -13.15 12.69
CA SER A 202 25.08 -13.53 13.00
C SER A 202 25.88 -12.32 13.48
N ILE A 203 26.88 -12.60 14.30
CA ILE A 203 27.88 -11.63 14.73
C ILE A 203 29.11 -11.84 13.85
N LEU A 204 29.77 -10.77 13.44
CA LEU A 204 31.05 -10.82 12.74
C LEU A 204 32.17 -10.52 13.76
N ASP A 205 33.15 -11.40 13.83
CA ASP A 205 34.36 -11.18 14.63
C ASP A 205 35.29 -10.15 13.95
N GLU A 206 36.45 -9.88 14.56
CA GLU A 206 37.47 -8.95 14.02
C GLU A 206 38.01 -9.39 12.65
N ASN A 207 38.01 -10.69 12.36
CA ASN A 207 38.41 -11.26 11.08
C ASN A 207 37.26 -11.36 10.08
N ARG A 208 36.07 -10.84 10.44
CA ARG A 208 34.80 -10.91 9.68
C ARG A 208 34.30 -12.35 9.49
N THR A 209 34.71 -13.29 10.37
CA THR A 209 34.16 -14.64 10.43
C THR A 209 32.77 -14.55 11.03
N GLU A 210 31.83 -15.24 10.39
CA GLU A 210 30.42 -15.23 10.80
C GLU A 210 30.19 -16.21 11.94
N GLN A 211 29.71 -15.71 13.07
CA GLN A 211 29.32 -16.51 14.23
C GLN A 211 27.81 -16.44 14.42
N PRO A 212 27.10 -17.58 14.41
CA PRO A 212 25.66 -17.59 14.68
C PRO A 212 25.32 -16.94 16.02
N ASN A 213 24.24 -16.17 16.06
CA ASN A 213 23.74 -15.62 17.33
C ASN A 213 22.85 -16.66 18.03
N TYR A 214 23.21 -17.03 19.25
CA TYR A 214 22.65 -18.17 19.99
C TYR A 214 21.47 -17.83 20.90
N TYR A 215 20.94 -16.62 20.86
CA TYR A 215 19.73 -16.30 21.60
C TYR A 215 18.55 -17.13 21.07
N VAL A 216 17.69 -17.62 21.97
CA VAL A 216 16.54 -18.50 21.66
C VAL A 216 15.59 -17.93 20.59
N SER A 217 15.61 -16.63 20.45
CA SER A 217 14.85 -15.92 19.42
C SER A 217 15.54 -15.85 18.05
N ASP A 218 16.83 -16.22 17.97
CA ASP A 218 17.62 -16.16 16.75
C ASP A 218 18.37 -17.49 16.56
N PRO A 219 18.31 -18.16 15.43
CA PRO A 219 17.54 -17.86 14.21
C PRO A 219 16.05 -18.16 14.35
N MET A 220 15.23 -17.50 13.54
CA MET A 220 13.77 -17.59 13.62
C MET A 220 13.14 -18.10 12.32
N ARG A 221 12.04 -18.82 12.48
CA ARG A 221 11.14 -19.22 11.39
C ARG A 221 9.71 -18.75 11.68
N TYR A 222 9.06 -18.24 10.65
CA TYR A 222 7.69 -17.75 10.72
C TYR A 222 6.83 -18.46 9.69
N TYR A 223 5.62 -18.80 10.10
CA TYR A 223 4.57 -19.29 9.23
C TYR A 223 3.33 -18.47 9.54
N GLN A 224 2.80 -17.76 8.55
CA GLN A 224 1.57 -16.99 8.77
C GLN A 224 0.62 -17.09 7.60
N GLU A 225 -0.67 -17.07 7.93
CA GLU A 225 -1.75 -17.10 6.96
C GLU A 225 -2.85 -16.12 7.36
N LEU A 226 -3.32 -15.36 6.38
CA LEU A 226 -4.50 -14.50 6.49
C LEU A 226 -5.49 -14.91 5.42
N LYS A 227 -6.76 -14.99 5.79
CA LYS A 227 -7.88 -15.23 4.89
C LYS A 227 -8.96 -14.19 5.10
N ASP A 228 -9.41 -13.59 4.02
CA ASP A 228 -10.52 -12.65 3.98
C ASP A 228 -11.63 -13.17 3.09
N HIS A 229 -12.84 -13.09 3.55
CA HIS A 229 -14.05 -13.30 2.78
C HIS A 229 -14.92 -12.05 2.85
N SER A 230 -15.46 -11.61 1.72
CA SER A 230 -16.39 -10.48 1.65
C SER A 230 -17.56 -10.84 0.75
N ALA A 231 -18.77 -10.57 1.23
CA ALA A 231 -19.99 -10.65 0.46
C ALA A 231 -20.70 -9.31 0.46
N SER A 232 -21.21 -8.85 -0.68
CA SER A 232 -21.87 -7.55 -0.80
C SER A 232 -23.12 -7.63 -1.69
N ILE A 233 -24.08 -6.76 -1.39
CA ILE A 233 -25.29 -6.55 -2.19
C ILE A 233 -25.58 -5.06 -2.28
N ALA A 234 -26.02 -4.62 -3.45
CA ALA A 234 -26.48 -3.25 -3.69
C ALA A 234 -27.73 -3.26 -4.57
N ALA A 235 -28.62 -2.31 -4.33
CA ALA A 235 -29.76 -2.04 -5.20
C ALA A 235 -29.98 -0.53 -5.29
N ASN A 236 -30.16 -0.02 -6.50
CA ASN A 236 -30.35 1.40 -6.77
C ASN A 236 -31.57 1.60 -7.67
N TYR A 237 -32.27 2.69 -7.45
CA TYR A 237 -33.38 3.14 -8.25
C TYR A 237 -33.16 4.59 -8.70
N GLU A 238 -33.39 4.86 -9.97
CA GLU A 238 -33.36 6.18 -10.58
C GLU A 238 -34.71 6.48 -11.20
N HIS A 239 -35.25 7.69 -10.95
CA HIS A 239 -36.44 8.21 -11.59
C HIS A 239 -36.16 9.57 -12.21
N LYS A 240 -36.49 9.71 -13.51
CA LYS A 240 -36.37 10.96 -14.28
C LYS A 240 -37.70 11.64 -14.33
N PHE A 241 -37.72 12.89 -13.88
CA PHE A 241 -38.90 13.77 -14.01
C PHE A 241 -38.71 14.65 -15.23
N THR A 242 -39.82 14.90 -15.97
CA THR A 242 -39.85 15.89 -17.01
C THR A 242 -40.76 17.02 -16.54
N VAL A 243 -40.17 18.11 -16.04
CA VAL A 243 -40.93 19.27 -15.53
C VAL A 243 -41.10 20.31 -16.63
N SER A 244 -40.04 20.54 -17.42
CA SER A 244 -40.06 21.38 -18.61
C SER A 244 -38.92 21.01 -19.55
N ASP A 245 -38.87 21.57 -20.77
CA ASP A 245 -37.79 21.33 -21.73
C ASP A 245 -36.40 21.73 -21.19
N ARG A 246 -36.34 22.61 -20.20
CA ARG A 246 -35.10 23.07 -19.59
C ARG A 246 -34.80 22.45 -18.21
N PHE A 247 -35.81 21.82 -17.59
CA PHE A 247 -35.65 21.27 -16.24
C PHE A 247 -36.15 19.83 -16.16
N ALA A 248 -35.22 18.91 -16.06
CA ALA A 248 -35.42 17.47 -15.99
C ALA A 248 -34.65 16.87 -14.79
N PRO A 249 -35.16 17.02 -13.55
CA PRO A 249 -34.52 16.49 -12.38
C PRO A 249 -34.53 14.95 -12.36
N VAL A 250 -33.50 14.34 -11.75
CA VAL A 250 -33.39 12.90 -11.57
C VAL A 250 -33.25 12.61 -10.09
N LEU A 251 -34.15 11.83 -9.55
CA LEU A 251 -34.08 11.33 -8.17
C LEU A 251 -33.42 9.93 -8.17
N ASN A 252 -32.41 9.75 -7.31
CA ASN A 252 -31.76 8.47 -7.09
C ASN A 252 -31.87 8.10 -5.62
N GLY A 253 -32.03 6.80 -5.37
CA GLY A 253 -31.95 6.22 -4.03
C GLY A 253 -31.44 4.81 -4.11
N GLY A 254 -30.80 4.34 -3.05
CA GLY A 254 -30.28 2.99 -3.04
C GLY A 254 -29.89 2.50 -1.65
N VAL A 255 -29.65 1.20 -1.59
CA VAL A 255 -29.20 0.49 -0.39
C VAL A 255 -27.97 -0.33 -0.71
N TYR A 256 -27.13 -0.52 0.30
CA TYR A 256 -25.91 -1.31 0.22
C TYR A 256 -25.73 -2.12 1.51
N GLY A 257 -25.30 -3.37 1.38
CA GLY A 257 -24.91 -4.22 2.48
C GLY A 257 -23.61 -4.93 2.18
N GLU A 258 -22.72 -5.01 3.16
CA GLU A 258 -21.47 -5.76 3.07
C GLU A 258 -21.19 -6.46 4.39
N TYR A 259 -20.72 -7.70 4.30
CA TYR A 259 -20.16 -8.46 5.41
C TYR A 259 -18.78 -8.96 5.02
N LYS A 260 -17.81 -8.74 5.91
CA LYS A 260 -16.44 -9.24 5.78
C LYS A 260 -16.07 -10.07 7.00
N SER A 261 -15.37 -11.18 6.77
CA SER A 261 -14.71 -11.93 7.84
C SER A 261 -13.24 -12.12 7.53
N ARG A 262 -12.42 -11.99 8.55
CA ARG A 262 -10.96 -12.18 8.50
C ARG A 262 -10.54 -13.17 9.55
N THR A 263 -9.67 -14.09 9.17
CA THR A 263 -8.89 -14.92 10.09
C THR A 263 -7.42 -14.71 9.83
N PHE A 264 -6.65 -14.56 10.89
CA PHE A 264 -5.21 -14.49 10.85
C PHE A 264 -4.62 -15.43 11.89
N ALA A 265 -3.59 -16.16 11.50
CA ALA A 265 -2.81 -16.98 12.42
C ALA A 265 -1.34 -16.97 11.98
N ALA A 266 -0.43 -16.84 12.94
CA ALA A 266 0.98 -16.99 12.76
C ALA A 266 1.56 -17.99 13.74
N ARG A 267 2.64 -18.69 13.34
CA ARG A 267 3.44 -19.53 14.21
C ARG A 267 4.89 -19.10 14.13
N ARG A 268 5.52 -18.98 15.29
CA ARG A 268 6.91 -18.54 15.44
C ARG A 268 7.74 -19.63 16.10
N PHE A 269 8.91 -19.85 15.53
CA PHE A 269 9.84 -20.85 16.03
C PHE A 269 11.24 -20.28 16.12
N GLY A 270 11.89 -20.51 17.24
CA GLY A 270 13.32 -20.34 17.44
C GLY A 270 14.00 -21.71 17.55
N TYR A 271 15.29 -21.71 17.82
CA TYR A 271 16.05 -22.93 18.03
C TYR A 271 16.77 -22.88 19.35
N ASN A 272 16.72 -24.00 20.10
CA ASN A 272 17.58 -24.21 21.25
C ASN A 272 18.87 -24.88 20.79
N LEU A 273 20.00 -24.33 21.23
CA LEU A 273 21.34 -24.85 21.00
C LEU A 273 21.88 -25.27 22.33
N LEU A 274 21.94 -26.59 22.60
CA LEU A 274 22.54 -27.15 23.82
C LEU A 274 24.01 -27.46 23.62
N GLY A 275 24.78 -27.26 24.66
CA GLY A 275 26.19 -27.58 24.76
C GLY A 275 26.91 -26.55 25.65
N SER A 276 27.93 -26.97 26.34
CA SER A 276 28.71 -26.14 27.25
C SER A 276 29.57 -25.15 26.48
N GLY A 277 28.95 -24.00 26.12
CA GLY A 277 29.66 -22.86 25.59
C GLY A 277 29.33 -22.49 24.15
N TYR A 278 29.27 -21.18 23.94
CA TYR A 278 29.10 -20.55 22.64
C TYR A 278 30.19 -20.92 21.62
N ASP A 279 31.38 -21.35 22.12
CA ASP A 279 32.57 -21.65 21.31
C ASP A 279 32.41 -22.89 20.45
N ARG A 280 31.49 -23.82 20.79
CA ARG A 280 31.32 -25.09 20.07
C ARG A 280 30.85 -24.96 18.63
N TYR A 281 30.10 -23.88 18.33
CA TYR A 281 29.48 -23.65 17.04
C TYR A 281 30.01 -22.37 16.35
N ALA A 282 31.05 -21.75 16.92
CA ALA A 282 31.52 -20.43 16.47
C ALA A 282 31.99 -20.40 15.01
N ASP A 283 32.54 -21.53 14.52
CA ASP A 283 33.08 -21.64 13.16
C ASP A 283 32.11 -22.31 12.17
N TRP A 284 30.88 -22.62 12.59
CA TRP A 284 29.94 -23.38 11.77
C TRP A 284 29.06 -22.42 10.94
N ASP A 285 28.90 -22.70 9.64
CA ASP A 285 27.86 -22.04 8.87
C ASP A 285 26.47 -22.60 9.21
N TYR A 286 25.42 -21.85 8.82
CA TYR A 286 24.06 -22.29 9.14
C TYR A 286 23.61 -23.57 8.43
N THR A 287 24.23 -23.95 7.31
CA THR A 287 23.94 -25.20 6.59
C THR A 287 24.50 -26.37 7.39
N GLU A 288 25.72 -26.23 7.90
CA GLU A 288 26.38 -27.22 8.76
C GLU A 288 25.67 -27.30 10.11
N LEU A 289 25.38 -26.17 10.73
CA LEU A 289 24.70 -26.09 12.03
C LEU A 289 23.38 -26.87 12.05
N PHE A 290 22.55 -26.71 11.00
CA PHE A 290 21.25 -27.37 10.89
C PHE A 290 21.27 -28.66 10.05
N ALA A 291 22.41 -29.31 9.87
CA ALA A 291 22.48 -30.63 9.28
C ALA A 291 21.76 -31.68 10.17
N ASP A 292 21.17 -32.68 9.56
CA ASP A 292 20.30 -33.66 10.27
C ASP A 292 20.98 -34.33 11.45
N GLU A 293 22.29 -34.58 11.36
CA GLU A 293 23.12 -35.18 12.44
C GLU A 293 23.28 -34.27 13.68
N ASN A 294 22.99 -32.97 13.52
CA ASN A 294 23.05 -31.98 14.60
C ASN A 294 21.69 -31.72 15.24
N ILE A 295 20.62 -32.28 14.67
CA ILE A 295 19.27 -32.11 15.19
C ILE A 295 18.95 -33.28 16.14
N SER A 296 19.03 -33.04 17.45
CA SER A 296 18.70 -33.99 18.50
C SER A 296 18.36 -33.26 19.80
N ALA A 297 17.78 -33.97 20.77
CA ALA A 297 17.40 -33.41 22.06
C ALA A 297 18.59 -32.88 22.88
N ASP A 298 19.78 -33.41 22.65
CA ASP A 298 21.03 -33.05 23.32
C ASP A 298 21.91 -32.05 22.53
N LYS A 299 21.46 -31.63 21.32
CA LYS A 299 22.19 -30.68 20.47
C LYS A 299 21.29 -29.50 20.07
N ILE A 300 20.56 -29.65 18.96
CA ILE A 300 19.75 -28.59 18.37
C ILE A 300 18.33 -29.09 18.13
N TRP A 301 17.34 -28.33 18.57
CA TRP A 301 15.94 -28.58 18.25
C TRP A 301 15.16 -27.29 18.18
N MET A 302 14.04 -27.31 17.46
CA MET A 302 13.15 -26.19 17.31
C MET A 302 12.26 -26.01 18.53
N ARG A 303 12.12 -24.77 18.99
CA ARG A 303 11.21 -24.36 20.05
C ARG A 303 10.16 -23.42 19.49
N GLU A 304 8.90 -23.67 19.81
CA GLU A 304 7.82 -22.75 19.46
C GLU A 304 7.78 -21.56 20.42
N THR A 305 7.73 -20.36 19.85
CA THR A 305 7.62 -19.08 20.57
C THR A 305 6.32 -18.35 20.26
N THR A 306 5.36 -19.06 19.65
CA THR A 306 4.03 -18.57 19.35
C THR A 306 3.30 -18.20 20.63
N THR A 307 2.63 -17.07 20.63
CA THR A 307 1.78 -16.60 21.73
C THR A 307 0.34 -16.43 21.26
N ASN A 308 -0.61 -16.26 22.17
CA ASN A 308 -2.01 -16.08 21.79
C ASN A 308 -2.23 -14.81 20.94
N SER A 309 -1.36 -13.78 21.08
CA SER A 309 -1.42 -12.57 20.24
C SER A 309 -1.07 -12.80 18.77
N ASP A 310 -0.53 -13.97 18.41
CA ASP A 310 -0.19 -14.32 17.03
C ASP A 310 -1.39 -14.77 16.19
N SER A 311 -2.59 -14.74 16.74
CA SER A 311 -3.83 -15.06 16.03
C SER A 311 -4.95 -14.10 16.41
N TYR A 312 -5.84 -13.82 15.44
CA TYR A 312 -7.06 -13.08 15.68
C TYR A 312 -8.12 -13.43 14.63
N THR A 313 -9.37 -13.17 15.01
CA THR A 313 -10.50 -13.17 14.09
C THR A 313 -11.15 -11.79 14.07
N SER A 314 -11.70 -11.39 12.95
CA SER A 314 -12.39 -10.12 12.82
C SER A 314 -13.57 -10.22 11.86
N GLU A 315 -14.64 -9.52 12.19
CA GLU A 315 -15.82 -9.39 11.36
C GLU A 315 -16.17 -7.91 11.19
N ASN A 316 -16.63 -7.56 10.01
CA ASN A 316 -17.04 -6.21 9.67
C ASN A 316 -18.37 -6.25 8.94
N MET A 317 -19.31 -5.43 9.37
CA MET A 317 -20.62 -5.28 8.74
C MET A 317 -20.85 -3.81 8.40
N LEU A 318 -21.22 -3.55 7.15
CA LEU A 318 -21.60 -2.22 6.67
C LEU A 318 -22.99 -2.30 6.04
N GLY A 319 -23.92 -1.52 6.57
CA GLY A 319 -25.23 -1.26 5.97
C GLY A 319 -25.35 0.21 5.60
N ALA A 320 -25.84 0.53 4.41
CA ALA A 320 -25.99 1.91 3.98
C ALA A 320 -27.25 2.14 3.16
N ALA A 321 -27.77 3.36 3.25
CA ALA A 321 -28.84 3.87 2.39
C ALA A 321 -28.50 5.29 1.95
N TYR A 322 -28.92 5.69 0.76
CA TYR A 322 -28.73 7.04 0.27
C TYR A 322 -29.92 7.53 -0.56
N VAL A 323 -30.04 8.83 -0.62
CA VAL A 323 -30.91 9.55 -1.54
C VAL A 323 -30.13 10.73 -2.15
N SER A 324 -30.31 10.96 -3.45
CA SER A 324 -29.72 12.11 -4.15
C SER A 324 -30.61 12.60 -5.26
N ALA A 325 -30.51 13.89 -5.54
CA ALA A 325 -31.19 14.54 -6.66
C ALA A 325 -30.16 15.18 -7.60
N LYS A 326 -30.25 14.84 -8.89
CA LYS A 326 -29.55 15.54 -9.96
C LYS A 326 -30.50 16.60 -10.53
N LEU A 327 -30.10 17.84 -10.44
CA LEU A 327 -30.87 19.01 -10.88
C LEU A 327 -30.17 19.59 -12.10
N ASN A 328 -30.72 19.33 -13.28
CA ASN A 328 -30.22 19.87 -14.55
C ASN A 328 -31.10 20.99 -15.05
N TYR A 329 -30.54 22.18 -15.28
CA TYR A 329 -31.26 23.29 -15.86
C TYR A 329 -30.62 23.69 -17.19
N GLY A 330 -31.19 23.19 -18.27
CA GLY A 330 -30.61 23.31 -19.61
C GLY A 330 -29.19 22.80 -19.67
N GLU A 331 -28.35 23.47 -20.44
CA GLU A 331 -26.91 23.24 -20.50
C GLU A 331 -26.10 24.09 -19.51
N VAL A 332 -26.79 24.93 -18.72
CA VAL A 332 -26.15 25.98 -17.92
C VAL A 332 -25.80 25.50 -16.52
N LEU A 333 -26.70 24.79 -15.85
CA LEU A 333 -26.50 24.37 -14.45
C LEU A 333 -26.74 22.89 -14.29
N ASN A 334 -25.77 22.21 -13.66
CA ASN A 334 -25.91 20.84 -13.20
C ASN A 334 -25.56 20.80 -11.70
N ALA A 335 -26.50 20.39 -10.87
CA ALA A 335 -26.26 20.19 -9.45
C ALA A 335 -26.59 18.73 -9.05
N ASN A 336 -25.79 18.16 -8.19
CA ASN A 336 -26.05 16.86 -7.56
C ASN A 336 -25.98 17.05 -6.05
N ILE A 337 -27.07 16.78 -5.35
CA ILE A 337 -27.21 16.96 -3.90
C ILE A 337 -27.68 15.63 -3.33
N GLY A 338 -27.01 15.16 -2.30
CA GLY A 338 -27.40 13.88 -1.69
C GLY A 338 -26.90 13.73 -0.27
N VAL A 339 -27.44 12.72 0.39
CA VAL A 339 -26.99 12.26 1.70
C VAL A 339 -26.98 10.73 1.72
N ARG A 340 -25.93 10.18 2.30
CA ARG A 340 -25.77 8.77 2.57
C ARG A 340 -25.64 8.56 4.07
N MET A 341 -26.41 7.59 4.61
CA MET A 341 -26.27 7.10 5.97
C MET A 341 -25.56 5.77 5.92
N GLU A 342 -24.62 5.54 6.84
CA GLU A 342 -23.93 4.26 7.02
C GLU A 342 -24.01 3.82 8.47
N TYR A 343 -24.43 2.55 8.68
CA TYR A 343 -24.21 1.81 9.90
C TYR A 343 -23.01 0.90 9.70
N TYR A 344 -22.03 1.00 10.58
CA TYR A 344 -20.82 0.21 10.53
C TYR A 344 -20.57 -0.46 11.87
N GLN A 345 -20.19 -1.74 11.83
CA GLN A 345 -19.77 -2.49 13.02
C GLN A 345 -18.47 -3.23 12.69
N LEU A 346 -17.48 -3.09 13.55
CA LEU A 346 -16.24 -3.84 13.56
C LEU A 346 -16.16 -4.65 14.84
N LYS A 347 -16.08 -5.98 14.70
CA LYS A 347 -15.77 -6.89 15.79
C LYS A 347 -14.41 -7.50 15.60
N MET A 348 -13.65 -7.69 16.67
CA MET A 348 -12.36 -8.36 16.67
C MET A 348 -12.19 -9.12 18.00
N ASP A 349 -11.73 -10.35 17.88
CA ASP A 349 -11.35 -11.20 19.00
C ASP A 349 -9.89 -11.57 18.85
N GLY A 350 -9.09 -11.33 19.90
CA GLY A 350 -7.67 -11.60 19.93
C GLY A 350 -7.10 -11.46 21.35
N TYR A 351 -5.84 -11.17 21.45
CA TYR A 351 -5.13 -10.99 22.72
C TYR A 351 -4.27 -9.73 22.67
N SER A 352 -3.95 -9.18 23.85
CA SER A 352 -2.96 -8.11 24.02
C SER A 352 -1.60 -8.51 23.42
N SER A 353 -0.74 -7.53 23.16
CA SER A 353 0.57 -7.77 22.51
C SER A 353 1.49 -8.71 23.29
N ASP A 354 1.27 -8.86 24.60
CA ASP A 354 1.97 -9.83 25.47
C ASP A 354 1.34 -11.24 25.44
N GLY A 355 0.20 -11.42 24.74
CA GLY A 355 -0.50 -12.70 24.61
C GLY A 355 -1.25 -13.17 25.86
N THR A 356 -1.39 -12.34 26.91
CA THR A 356 -1.94 -12.75 28.20
C THR A 356 -3.40 -12.37 28.37
N THR A 357 -3.79 -11.18 27.94
CA THR A 357 -5.12 -10.62 28.18
C THR A 357 -5.99 -10.74 26.92
N PRO A 358 -7.17 -11.39 26.99
CA PRO A 358 -8.11 -11.37 25.87
C PRO A 358 -8.54 -9.95 25.53
N VAL A 359 -8.60 -9.63 24.25
CA VAL A 359 -9.05 -8.35 23.71
C VAL A 359 -10.27 -8.59 22.84
N HIS A 360 -11.38 -7.95 23.19
CA HIS A 360 -12.64 -7.97 22.43
C HIS A 360 -12.98 -6.55 22.00
N LEU A 361 -13.07 -6.30 20.71
CA LEU A 361 -13.48 -5.02 20.14
C LEU A 361 -14.88 -5.19 19.52
N ASP A 362 -15.81 -4.30 19.84
CA ASP A 362 -17.13 -4.17 19.20
C ASP A 362 -17.45 -2.70 18.97
N ASN A 363 -16.87 -2.13 17.92
CA ASN A 363 -17.05 -0.72 17.57
C ASN A 363 -18.22 -0.57 16.60
N LYS A 364 -19.19 0.28 16.97
CA LYS A 364 -20.38 0.59 16.17
C LYS A 364 -20.46 2.08 15.91
N THR A 365 -20.71 2.45 14.67
CA THR A 365 -20.95 3.86 14.30
C THR A 365 -22.12 3.98 13.35
N THR A 366 -22.82 5.11 13.44
CA THR A 366 -23.84 5.51 12.46
C THR A 366 -23.49 6.92 12.01
N ASP A 367 -23.19 7.04 10.74
CA ASP A 367 -22.64 8.26 10.16
C ASP A 367 -23.48 8.76 9.00
N PHE A 368 -23.49 10.08 8.81
CA PHE A 368 -24.13 10.75 7.67
C PHE A 368 -23.12 11.47 6.82
N PHE A 369 -23.20 11.25 5.52
CA PHE A 369 -22.29 11.79 4.50
C PHE A 369 -23.07 12.65 3.50
N PRO A 370 -23.28 13.92 3.81
CA PRO A 370 -23.85 14.87 2.84
C PRO A 370 -22.85 15.16 1.73
N SER A 371 -23.35 15.37 0.51
CA SER A 371 -22.56 15.80 -0.63
C SER A 371 -23.35 16.75 -1.51
N VAL A 372 -22.65 17.76 -2.02
CA VAL A 372 -23.17 18.74 -2.98
C VAL A 372 -22.11 18.95 -4.04
N ASN A 373 -22.50 18.82 -5.31
CA ASN A 373 -21.66 19.15 -6.45
C ASN A 373 -22.45 20.03 -7.40
N VAL A 374 -21.90 21.18 -7.74
CA VAL A 374 -22.52 22.14 -8.65
C VAL A 374 -21.54 22.43 -9.78
N ALA A 375 -22.02 22.36 -11.01
CA ALA A 375 -21.30 22.74 -12.21
C ALA A 375 -22.11 23.82 -12.95
N TYR A 376 -21.51 24.97 -13.14
CA TYR A 376 -22.13 26.11 -13.83
C TYR A 376 -21.33 26.44 -15.10
N ASN A 377 -21.98 26.25 -16.26
CA ASN A 377 -21.44 26.58 -17.57
C ASN A 377 -21.59 28.05 -17.85
N LEU A 378 -20.51 28.85 -17.70
CA LEU A 378 -20.49 30.28 -18.04
C LEU A 378 -20.60 30.45 -19.55
N SER A 379 -20.07 29.51 -20.32
CA SER A 379 -20.22 29.42 -21.77
C SER A 379 -19.85 27.99 -22.22
N GLN A 380 -19.91 27.74 -23.52
CA GLN A 380 -19.46 26.44 -24.09
C GLN A 380 -17.99 26.11 -23.81
N LYS A 381 -17.17 27.10 -23.43
CA LYS A 381 -15.73 26.93 -23.17
C LYS A 381 -15.33 27.14 -21.71
N HIS A 382 -16.20 27.69 -20.90
CA HIS A 382 -15.89 28.10 -19.52
C HIS A 382 -16.87 27.48 -18.54
N LEU A 383 -16.35 26.80 -17.55
CA LEU A 383 -17.09 26.07 -16.54
C LEU A 383 -16.54 26.38 -15.15
N VAL A 384 -17.40 26.56 -14.17
CA VAL A 384 -17.06 26.62 -12.73
C VAL A 384 -17.71 25.46 -12.04
N ARG A 385 -16.94 24.78 -11.18
CA ARG A 385 -17.44 23.72 -10.30
C ARG A 385 -17.20 24.08 -8.85
N ALA A 386 -18.17 23.78 -8.02
CA ALA A 386 -18.04 23.81 -6.57
C ALA A 386 -18.51 22.47 -6.00
N ALA A 387 -17.77 21.93 -5.04
CA ALA A 387 -18.14 20.69 -4.40
C ALA A 387 -17.94 20.76 -2.88
N TYR A 388 -18.81 20.09 -2.16
CA TYR A 388 -18.66 19.76 -0.75
C TYR A 388 -18.96 18.28 -0.55
N GLY A 389 -18.19 17.62 0.29
CA GLY A 389 -18.47 16.24 0.68
C GLY A 389 -17.78 15.85 1.97
N ARG A 390 -18.52 15.16 2.84
CA ARG A 390 -17.98 14.52 4.04
C ARG A 390 -17.64 13.08 3.73
N SER A 391 -16.49 12.61 4.24
CA SER A 391 -16.02 11.24 4.11
C SER A 391 -15.47 10.70 5.43
N VAL A 392 -15.33 9.37 5.52
CA VAL A 392 -14.76 8.68 6.67
C VAL A 392 -13.59 7.83 6.22
N ASN A 393 -12.53 7.81 7.03
CA ASN A 393 -11.45 6.83 6.97
C ASN A 393 -11.53 5.98 8.24
N ARG A 394 -11.90 4.71 8.08
CA ARG A 394 -11.99 3.75 9.17
C ARG A 394 -10.65 3.08 9.37
N PRO A 395 -10.23 2.82 10.62
CA PRO A 395 -9.00 2.08 10.87
C PRO A 395 -9.03 0.72 10.16
N GLU A 396 -7.93 0.36 9.54
CA GLU A 396 -7.78 -0.97 8.97
C GLU A 396 -7.55 -2.02 10.07
N PHE A 397 -7.87 -3.29 9.80
CA PHE A 397 -7.65 -4.36 10.75
C PHE A 397 -6.22 -4.40 11.29
N ARG A 398 -5.23 -4.13 10.43
CA ARG A 398 -3.81 -4.13 10.82
C ARG A 398 -3.47 -3.01 11.79
N GLU A 399 -4.17 -1.88 11.70
CA GLU A 399 -3.94 -0.71 12.55
C GLU A 399 -4.53 -0.88 13.94
N VAL A 400 -5.60 -1.70 14.08
CA VAL A 400 -6.27 -1.92 15.39
C VAL A 400 -5.81 -3.18 16.11
N VAL A 401 -5.29 -4.19 15.40
CA VAL A 401 -4.91 -5.46 16.01
C VAL A 401 -3.62 -5.36 16.78
N PRO A 402 -3.56 -5.76 18.08
CA PRO A 402 -2.36 -5.68 18.90
C PRO A 402 -1.29 -6.75 18.57
N TYR A 403 -1.37 -7.36 17.39
CA TYR A 403 -0.38 -8.30 16.88
C TYR A 403 0.97 -7.62 16.62
N VAL A 404 2.04 -8.16 17.18
CA VAL A 404 3.41 -7.66 17.01
C VAL A 404 4.04 -8.30 15.77
N TYR A 405 4.31 -7.49 14.76
CA TYR A 405 4.97 -7.89 13.53
C TYR A 405 6.38 -7.31 13.43
N PHE A 406 7.40 -8.15 13.31
CA PHE A 406 8.76 -7.67 13.07
C PHE A 406 8.96 -7.34 11.58
N ASN A 407 9.23 -6.06 11.31
CA ASN A 407 9.58 -5.56 9.99
C ASN A 407 11.12 -5.55 9.84
N PHE A 408 11.65 -6.46 9.03
CA PHE A 408 13.09 -6.60 8.82
C PHE A 408 13.72 -5.36 8.17
N GLU A 409 13.04 -4.72 7.22
CA GLU A 409 13.54 -3.53 6.52
C GLU A 409 13.78 -2.35 7.49
N ARG A 410 12.83 -2.13 8.41
CA ARG A 410 12.90 -1.07 9.45
C ARG A 410 13.70 -1.47 10.67
N ASP A 411 14.06 -2.75 10.82
CA ASP A 411 14.61 -3.38 12.04
C ASP A 411 13.77 -3.02 13.29
N ALA A 412 12.46 -3.12 13.16
CA ALA A 412 11.50 -2.61 14.12
C ALA A 412 10.24 -3.48 14.21
N ASN A 413 9.57 -3.43 15.36
CA ASN A 413 8.25 -3.99 15.56
C ASN A 413 7.16 -3.02 15.10
N ILE A 414 6.08 -3.53 14.52
CA ILE A 414 4.86 -2.79 14.21
C ILE A 414 3.71 -3.39 15.01
N VAL A 415 3.00 -2.55 15.75
CA VAL A 415 1.90 -2.97 16.64
C VAL A 415 0.68 -2.09 16.36
N GLY A 416 -0.49 -2.71 16.22
CA GLY A 416 -1.74 -1.98 16.09
C GLY A 416 -2.22 -1.38 17.42
N ASN A 417 -3.15 -0.44 17.35
CA ASN A 417 -3.74 0.27 18.48
C ASN A 417 -5.25 0.08 18.51
N THR A 418 -5.77 -0.64 19.50
CA THR A 418 -7.20 -0.93 19.67
C THR A 418 -8.06 0.29 20.00
N GLU A 419 -7.44 1.43 20.40
CA GLU A 419 -8.14 2.66 20.77
C GLU A 419 -8.41 3.59 19.58
N LEU A 420 -8.01 3.18 18.37
CA LEU A 420 -8.21 3.99 17.18
C LEU A 420 -9.68 4.27 16.91
N LYS A 421 -9.94 5.54 16.56
CA LYS A 421 -11.26 6.04 16.17
C LYS A 421 -11.33 6.22 14.66
N ASN A 422 -12.56 6.27 14.12
CA ASN A 422 -12.79 6.69 12.76
C ASN A 422 -12.31 8.13 12.54
N ALA A 423 -11.58 8.35 11.46
CA ALA A 423 -11.21 9.68 11.01
C ALA A 423 -12.25 10.21 10.01
N TYR A 424 -12.61 11.49 10.12
CA TYR A 424 -13.55 12.15 9.21
C TYR A 424 -12.87 13.27 8.46
N ALA A 425 -13.30 13.49 7.22
CA ALA A 425 -12.83 14.62 6.42
C ALA A 425 -14.02 15.36 5.80
N ASP A 426 -14.08 16.67 6.04
CA ASP A 426 -14.96 17.60 5.33
C ASP A 426 -14.14 18.26 4.21
N ASN A 427 -14.58 18.09 2.97
CA ASN A 427 -13.88 18.53 1.77
C ASN A 427 -14.69 19.63 1.07
N ILE A 428 -14.02 20.72 0.69
CA ILE A 428 -14.56 21.81 -0.11
C ILE A 428 -13.62 22.05 -1.28
N ASP A 429 -14.17 22.05 -2.50
CA ASP A 429 -13.44 22.24 -3.74
C ASP A 429 -14.11 23.34 -4.58
N LEU A 430 -13.30 24.19 -5.18
CA LEU A 430 -13.72 25.18 -6.19
C LEU A 430 -12.78 25.10 -7.38
N ARG A 431 -13.33 24.96 -8.61
CA ARG A 431 -12.54 24.76 -9.82
C ARG A 431 -13.10 25.57 -10.98
N TYR A 432 -12.24 26.26 -11.69
CA TYR A 432 -12.51 26.87 -12.97
C TYR A 432 -11.85 26.08 -14.09
N GLU A 433 -12.60 25.83 -15.16
CA GLU A 433 -12.16 25.06 -16.31
C GLU A 433 -12.35 25.86 -17.59
N PHE A 434 -11.30 25.92 -18.41
CA PHE A 434 -11.32 26.57 -19.72
C PHE A 434 -10.92 25.59 -20.81
N TYR A 435 -11.75 25.46 -21.81
CA TYR A 435 -11.58 24.56 -22.96
C TYR A 435 -11.39 25.38 -24.24
N PRO A 436 -10.17 25.88 -24.55
CA PRO A 436 -9.92 26.74 -25.70
C PRO A 436 -10.25 26.12 -27.03
N ALA A 437 -9.89 24.82 -27.23
CA ALA A 437 -10.15 24.05 -28.42
C ALA A 437 -10.34 22.55 -28.08
N ALA A 438 -10.74 21.76 -29.09
CA ALA A 438 -10.88 20.31 -28.92
C ALA A 438 -9.55 19.66 -28.45
N GLY A 439 -9.61 18.91 -27.36
CA GLY A 439 -8.45 18.26 -26.77
C GLY A 439 -7.53 19.17 -25.94
N GLU A 440 -7.87 20.45 -25.77
CA GLU A 440 -7.16 21.41 -24.93
C GLU A 440 -7.97 21.73 -23.65
N MET A 441 -7.26 21.91 -22.54
CA MET A 441 -7.86 22.20 -21.25
C MET A 441 -6.87 23.02 -20.40
N ILE A 442 -7.37 24.02 -19.72
CA ILE A 442 -6.67 24.75 -18.66
C ILE A 442 -7.62 24.81 -17.48
N THR A 443 -7.19 24.25 -16.34
CA THR A 443 -7.99 24.31 -15.13
C THR A 443 -7.17 24.86 -13.98
N ILE A 444 -7.83 25.62 -13.13
CA ILE A 444 -7.30 26.07 -11.85
C ILE A 444 -8.32 25.74 -10.77
N GLY A 445 -7.88 25.05 -9.72
CA GLY A 445 -8.70 24.66 -8.59
C GLY A 445 -8.08 25.08 -7.27
N GLY A 446 -8.94 25.33 -6.29
CA GLY A 446 -8.56 25.48 -4.90
C GLY A 446 -9.37 24.50 -4.05
N PHE A 447 -8.76 23.95 -3.02
CA PHE A 447 -9.44 23.05 -2.11
C PHE A 447 -9.11 23.39 -0.64
N TYR A 448 -10.04 23.04 0.24
CA TYR A 448 -9.88 23.04 1.69
C TYR A 448 -10.41 21.75 2.27
N LYS A 449 -9.62 21.11 3.15
CA LYS A 449 -10.01 19.88 3.85
C LYS A 449 -9.79 20.06 5.34
N HIS A 450 -10.80 19.71 6.12
CA HIS A 450 -10.71 19.64 7.56
C HIS A 450 -10.83 18.18 8.00
N PHE A 451 -9.83 17.70 8.74
CA PHE A 451 -9.79 16.35 9.27
C PHE A 451 -10.05 16.37 10.76
N LYS A 452 -10.93 15.49 11.20
CA LYS A 452 -11.15 15.16 12.60
C LYS A 452 -10.63 13.77 12.87
N ASP A 453 -9.84 13.62 13.93
CA ASP A 453 -9.22 12.37 14.37
C ASP A 453 -8.41 11.64 13.26
N PRO A 454 -7.56 12.33 12.43
CA PRO A 454 -6.79 11.65 11.39
C PRO A 454 -5.85 10.61 12.00
N ILE A 455 -5.75 9.43 11.35
CA ILE A 455 -4.88 8.34 11.79
C ILE A 455 -3.49 8.58 11.23
N GLU A 456 -2.47 8.50 12.09
CA GLU A 456 -1.07 8.66 11.71
C GLU A 456 -0.22 7.55 12.30
N GLU A 457 0.80 7.11 11.54
CA GLU A 457 1.83 6.20 12.03
C GLU A 457 2.87 7.01 12.79
N THR A 458 3.18 6.57 14.01
CA THR A 458 4.21 7.13 14.88
C THR A 458 5.23 6.06 15.21
N TYR A 459 6.46 6.47 15.52
CA TYR A 459 7.48 5.55 16.00
C TYR A 459 8.15 6.05 17.26
N ASN A 460 8.54 5.12 18.13
CA ASN A 460 9.26 5.40 19.36
C ASN A 460 10.23 4.26 19.68
N GLU A 461 10.99 4.45 20.74
CA GLU A 461 11.79 3.40 21.35
C GLU A 461 10.95 2.65 22.39
N ALA A 462 10.84 1.33 22.25
CA ALA A 462 10.17 0.45 23.20
C ALA A 462 11.15 -0.63 23.69
N GLY A 463 11.56 -0.55 24.92
CA GLY A 463 12.60 -1.43 25.47
C GLY A 463 13.92 -1.31 24.73
N SER A 464 14.41 -2.40 24.14
CA SER A 464 15.67 -2.43 23.37
C SER A 464 15.51 -2.19 21.87
N GLY A 465 14.28 -1.96 21.38
CA GLY A 465 13.96 -1.91 19.95
C GLY A 465 13.16 -0.69 19.53
N LEU A 466 13.04 -0.53 18.22
CA LEU A 466 12.13 0.44 17.62
C LEU A 466 10.74 -0.17 17.49
N GLN A 467 9.72 0.64 17.72
CA GLN A 467 8.33 0.27 17.59
C GLN A 467 7.57 1.32 16.79
N TYR A 468 6.82 0.87 15.79
CA TYR A 468 5.84 1.66 15.07
C TYR A 468 4.43 1.31 15.55
N THR A 469 3.58 2.31 15.69
CA THR A 469 2.17 2.17 16.08
C THR A 469 1.33 3.26 15.42
N TYR A 470 0.03 3.26 15.69
CA TYR A 470 -0.93 4.19 15.08
C TYR A 470 -1.66 4.98 16.14
N HIS A 471 -1.88 6.27 15.90
CA HIS A 471 -2.62 7.16 16.78
C HIS A 471 -3.56 8.07 15.99
N ASN A 472 -4.64 8.54 16.62
CA ASN A 472 -5.43 9.62 16.06
C ASN A 472 -4.85 10.96 16.55
N ALA A 473 -4.43 11.82 15.62
CA ALA A 473 -4.25 13.23 15.91
C ALA A 473 -5.62 13.90 16.10
N LYS A 474 -5.70 15.02 16.81
CA LYS A 474 -7.01 15.64 17.12
C LYS A 474 -7.67 16.25 15.89
N ASN A 475 -6.98 17.13 15.21
CA ASN A 475 -7.46 17.81 14.00
C ASN A 475 -6.32 18.07 13.02
N ALA A 476 -6.62 18.10 11.74
CA ALA A 476 -5.71 18.60 10.73
C ALA A 476 -6.47 19.41 9.69
N GLU A 477 -5.78 20.36 9.09
CA GLU A 477 -6.29 21.20 8.01
C GLU A 477 -5.35 21.11 6.82
N THR A 478 -5.90 21.06 5.64
CA THR A 478 -5.15 21.09 4.39
C THR A 478 -5.84 22.01 3.40
N PHE A 479 -5.10 22.91 2.78
CA PHE A 479 -5.58 23.69 1.66
C PHE A 479 -4.54 23.78 0.57
N GLY A 480 -4.98 23.91 -0.67
CA GLY A 480 -4.07 23.95 -1.79
C GLY A 480 -4.68 24.55 -3.04
N VAL A 481 -3.79 24.78 -4.01
CA VAL A 481 -4.13 25.22 -5.36
C VAL A 481 -3.58 24.22 -6.36
N GLU A 482 -4.38 23.87 -7.34
CA GLU A 482 -4.05 22.92 -8.40
C GLU A 482 -4.16 23.58 -9.76
N LEU A 483 -3.25 23.28 -10.65
CA LEU A 483 -3.22 23.73 -12.04
C LEU A 483 -3.10 22.51 -12.95
N ASP A 484 -4.03 22.37 -13.90
CA ASP A 484 -3.93 21.38 -14.97
C ASP A 484 -3.92 22.09 -16.32
N VAL A 485 -2.96 21.75 -17.16
CA VAL A 485 -2.83 22.30 -18.51
C VAL A 485 -2.65 21.16 -19.50
N LYS A 486 -3.48 21.17 -20.54
CA LYS A 486 -3.27 20.37 -21.74
C LYS A 486 -3.38 21.28 -22.96
N LYS A 487 -2.29 21.40 -23.71
CA LYS A 487 -2.20 22.32 -24.84
C LYS A 487 -1.54 21.63 -26.05
N ASN A 488 -2.21 21.72 -27.21
CA ASN A 488 -1.60 21.33 -28.47
C ASN A 488 -0.61 22.42 -28.93
N LEU A 489 0.51 22.01 -29.48
CA LEU A 489 1.60 22.90 -29.89
C LEU A 489 1.58 23.17 -31.41
N ASP A 490 0.46 22.92 -32.08
CA ASP A 490 0.28 23.17 -33.52
C ASP A 490 0.48 24.64 -33.87
N PHE A 491 0.16 25.55 -32.94
CA PHE A 491 0.29 27.01 -33.14
C PHE A 491 1.74 27.51 -33.29
N ILE A 492 2.73 26.69 -32.90
CA ILE A 492 4.17 26.95 -33.12
C ILE A 492 4.76 26.05 -34.21
N GLY A 493 3.91 25.36 -35.00
CA GLY A 493 4.32 24.48 -36.09
C GLY A 493 4.65 23.04 -35.69
N LEU A 494 4.55 22.68 -34.42
CA LEU A 494 4.84 21.33 -33.89
C LEU A 494 3.56 20.46 -33.92
N ARG A 495 3.12 20.08 -35.12
CA ARG A 495 1.90 19.31 -35.34
C ARG A 495 1.98 17.94 -34.64
N GLY A 496 0.88 17.58 -33.98
CA GLY A 496 0.75 16.32 -33.26
C GLY A 496 1.52 16.26 -31.94
N LEU A 497 2.17 17.36 -31.52
CA LEU A 497 2.80 17.48 -30.22
C LEU A 497 1.86 18.23 -29.25
N SER A 498 1.66 17.66 -28.08
CA SER A 498 0.91 18.30 -26.99
C SER A 498 1.75 18.36 -25.72
N PHE A 499 1.57 19.41 -24.96
CA PHE A 499 2.12 19.59 -23.63
C PHE A 499 1.03 19.34 -22.59
N VAL A 500 1.38 18.60 -21.52
CA VAL A 500 0.52 18.34 -20.36
C VAL A 500 1.29 18.71 -19.10
N CYS A 501 0.66 19.45 -18.20
CA CYS A 501 1.23 19.80 -16.91
C CYS A 501 0.15 19.73 -15.84
N ASN A 502 0.44 19.05 -14.73
CA ASN A 502 -0.33 19.07 -13.50
C ASN A 502 0.60 19.58 -12.39
N ALA A 503 0.21 20.61 -11.70
CA ALA A 503 0.97 21.15 -10.58
C ALA A 503 0.04 21.42 -9.39
N ALA A 504 0.48 21.09 -8.20
CA ALA A 504 -0.23 21.39 -6.97
C ALA A 504 0.72 22.03 -5.95
N TYR A 505 0.23 23.02 -5.24
CA TYR A 505 0.86 23.54 -4.03
C TYR A 505 -0.11 23.34 -2.87
N ILE A 506 0.36 22.70 -1.80
CA ILE A 506 -0.47 22.19 -0.72
C ILE A 506 0.15 22.59 0.60
N TYR A 507 -0.62 23.24 1.44
CA TYR A 507 -0.27 23.51 2.82
C TYR A 507 -1.11 22.63 3.73
N SER A 508 -0.50 21.97 4.70
CA SER A 508 -1.19 21.18 5.72
C SER A 508 -0.65 21.51 7.11
N ARG A 509 -1.51 21.36 8.12
CA ARG A 509 -1.16 21.59 9.51
C ARG A 509 -1.97 20.67 10.41
N VAL A 510 -1.30 19.88 11.23
CA VAL A 510 -1.89 19.14 12.36
C VAL A 510 -1.87 20.04 13.55
N ARG A 511 -2.99 20.13 14.28
CA ARG A 511 -3.14 20.93 15.47
C ARG A 511 -3.32 20.03 16.68
N PHE A 512 -2.64 20.39 17.76
CA PHE A 512 -2.69 19.70 19.04
C PHE A 512 -3.36 20.59 20.11
N GLU A 513 -3.64 20.00 21.26
CA GLU A 513 -4.18 20.75 22.42
C GLU A 513 -3.10 21.64 23.02
N GLU A 514 -3.53 22.76 23.61
CA GLU A 514 -2.60 23.64 24.34
C GLU A 514 -2.00 22.88 25.53
N GLY A 515 -0.67 22.87 25.62
CA GLY A 515 0.08 22.11 26.62
C GLY A 515 0.42 20.66 26.25
N ALA A 516 -0.02 20.18 25.08
CA ALA A 516 0.46 18.90 24.55
C ALA A 516 1.97 18.98 24.24
N PRO A 517 2.74 17.89 24.42
CA PRO A 517 4.14 17.86 24.03
C PRO A 517 4.32 17.93 22.53
N GLU A 518 3.32 17.48 21.75
CA GLU A 518 3.29 17.54 20.30
C GLU A 518 3.26 18.99 19.80
N ARG A 519 3.93 19.22 18.67
CA ARG A 519 4.04 20.53 18.03
C ARG A 519 3.36 20.52 16.67
N ASP A 520 2.83 21.69 16.31
CA ASP A 520 2.26 21.92 14.98
C ASP A 520 3.23 21.52 13.88
N ARG A 521 2.79 20.66 12.98
CA ARG A 521 3.58 20.12 11.87
C ARG A 521 2.71 19.86 10.64
N PRO A 522 3.28 19.67 9.44
CA PRO A 522 2.53 19.16 8.30
C PRO A 522 1.91 17.79 8.58
N LEU A 523 0.79 17.49 7.90
CA LEU A 523 0.18 16.17 7.93
C LEU A 523 1.13 15.12 7.35
N ALA A 524 1.26 13.97 8.03
CA ALA A 524 2.09 12.86 7.55
C ALA A 524 1.65 12.41 6.14
N GLY A 525 2.60 12.08 5.28
CA GLY A 525 2.37 11.71 3.89
C GLY A 525 2.08 12.87 2.94
N GLN A 526 1.80 14.07 3.44
CA GLN A 526 1.46 15.23 2.62
C GLN A 526 2.70 15.97 2.11
N SER A 527 2.88 16.01 0.78
CA SER A 527 3.90 16.82 0.13
C SER A 527 3.43 18.27 -0.05
N PRO A 528 4.29 19.29 0.16
CA PRO A 528 3.93 20.69 -0.05
C PRO A 528 3.76 21.06 -1.53
N TYR A 529 4.32 20.29 -2.45
CA TYR A 529 4.12 20.47 -3.88
C TYR A 529 4.28 19.16 -4.65
N LEU A 530 3.60 19.10 -5.78
CA LEU A 530 3.68 18.03 -6.77
C LEU A 530 3.71 18.69 -8.16
N VAL A 531 4.60 18.22 -9.05
CA VAL A 531 4.66 18.66 -10.44
C VAL A 531 4.80 17.45 -11.35
N ASN A 532 3.88 17.32 -12.29
CA ASN A 532 3.97 16.40 -13.43
C ASN A 532 3.96 17.23 -14.69
N ALA A 533 4.92 17.05 -15.57
CA ALA A 533 4.94 17.73 -16.86
C ALA A 533 5.38 16.76 -17.95
N GLY A 534 4.81 16.86 -19.13
CA GLY A 534 5.15 15.95 -20.20
C GLY A 534 4.81 16.45 -21.58
N PHE A 535 5.50 15.87 -22.54
CA PHE A 535 5.24 16.04 -23.97
C PHE A 535 4.72 14.73 -24.53
N PHE A 536 3.65 14.83 -25.32
CA PHE A 536 3.04 13.71 -26.02
C PHE A 536 3.04 14.01 -27.50
N TYR A 537 3.69 13.16 -28.28
CA TYR A 537 3.70 13.24 -29.74
C TYR A 537 2.88 12.12 -30.32
N GLN A 538 1.97 12.43 -31.22
CA GLN A 538 1.14 11.47 -31.94
C GLN A 538 1.13 11.82 -33.44
N TYR A 539 1.50 10.84 -34.25
CA TYR A 539 1.46 10.92 -35.71
C TYR A 539 0.68 9.74 -36.26
N ASP A 540 -0.63 9.95 -36.40
CA ASP A 540 -1.59 8.89 -36.72
C ASP A 540 -1.32 8.24 -38.10
N ASP A 541 -0.99 9.02 -39.15
CA ASP A 541 -0.72 8.53 -40.48
C ASP A 541 0.40 7.50 -40.51
N LYS A 542 1.39 7.63 -39.67
CA LYS A 542 2.49 6.69 -39.51
C LYS A 542 2.34 5.75 -38.31
N GLY A 543 1.29 5.88 -37.54
CA GLY A 543 1.04 5.08 -36.35
C GLY A 543 2.17 5.20 -35.31
N ILE A 544 2.77 6.39 -35.14
CA ILE A 544 3.83 6.67 -34.19
C ILE A 544 3.23 7.43 -32.99
N SER A 545 3.57 7.01 -31.79
CA SER A 545 3.39 7.83 -30.60
C SER A 545 4.63 7.78 -29.71
N ALA A 546 4.92 8.90 -29.05
CA ALA A 546 6.01 9.02 -28.08
C ALA A 546 5.56 9.91 -26.93
N SER A 547 6.08 9.66 -25.73
CA SER A 547 5.88 10.55 -24.60
C SER A 547 7.16 10.69 -23.75
N LEU A 548 7.37 11.89 -23.25
CA LEU A 548 8.40 12.19 -22.28
C LEU A 548 7.69 12.79 -21.05
N LEU A 549 7.84 12.14 -19.91
CA LEU A 549 7.14 12.50 -18.67
C LEU A 549 8.16 12.81 -17.57
N TYR A 550 7.99 13.96 -16.93
CA TYR A 550 8.75 14.37 -15.76
C TYR A 550 7.83 14.44 -14.55
N ASN A 551 8.29 13.91 -13.43
CA ASN A 551 7.62 13.97 -12.13
C ASN A 551 8.58 14.51 -11.06
N ARG A 552 8.06 15.38 -10.19
CA ARG A 552 8.73 15.82 -8.98
C ARG A 552 7.72 15.94 -7.84
N ILE A 553 8.05 15.32 -6.70
CA ILE A 553 7.32 15.45 -5.44
C ILE A 553 8.18 16.16 -4.40
N GLY A 554 7.59 16.99 -3.56
CA GLY A 554 8.28 17.70 -2.50
C GLY A 554 8.57 16.83 -1.28
N LYS A 555 9.34 17.37 -0.34
CA LYS A 555 9.65 16.75 0.96
C LYS A 555 8.37 16.48 1.76
N ARG A 556 8.22 15.27 2.32
CA ARG A 556 7.05 14.91 3.15
C ARG A 556 7.45 14.05 4.34
N ILE A 557 6.68 14.12 5.43
CA ILE A 557 6.86 13.23 6.58
C ILE A 557 6.46 11.81 6.18
N GLU A 558 7.36 10.86 6.35
CA GLU A 558 7.12 9.42 6.17
C GLU A 558 6.64 8.79 7.47
N SER A 559 7.30 9.12 8.59
CA SER A 559 6.93 8.65 9.92
C SER A 559 7.07 9.78 10.93
N VAL A 560 6.11 9.88 11.82
CA VAL A 560 6.08 10.92 12.86
C VAL A 560 6.91 10.46 14.05
N GLY A 561 7.85 11.30 14.46
CA GLY A 561 8.67 11.10 15.63
C GLY A 561 7.92 11.37 16.93
N VAL A 562 8.60 11.23 18.05
CA VAL A 562 8.04 11.48 19.40
C VAL A 562 8.63 12.75 19.97
N PRO A 563 7.80 13.77 20.22
CA PRO A 563 8.24 14.98 20.90
C PRO A 563 8.48 14.70 22.40
N MET A 564 9.53 15.29 22.95
CA MET A 564 9.89 15.22 24.36
C MET A 564 9.65 16.59 25.03
N GLN A 565 9.65 16.64 26.38
CA GLN A 565 9.54 17.91 27.09
C GLN A 565 10.70 18.86 26.75
N ASN A 566 11.91 18.31 26.62
CA ASN A 566 13.08 19.01 26.13
C ASN A 566 13.21 18.77 24.63
N GLN A 567 13.09 19.83 23.82
CA GLN A 567 13.16 19.75 22.36
C GLN A 567 14.47 19.14 21.84
N ASN A 568 15.56 19.28 22.57
CA ASN A 568 16.85 18.70 22.17
C ASN A 568 16.88 17.16 22.33
N GLU A 569 15.88 16.59 23.00
CA GLU A 569 15.69 15.14 23.20
C GLU A 569 14.60 14.55 22.32
N ASP A 570 13.96 15.37 21.46
CA ASP A 570 12.94 14.88 20.53
C ASP A 570 13.49 13.76 19.65
N ILE A 571 12.67 12.76 19.38
CA ILE A 571 12.86 11.85 18.26
C ILE A 571 12.29 12.55 17.03
N PRO A 572 13.13 12.99 16.06
CA PRO A 572 12.64 13.80 14.94
C PRO A 572 11.79 13.00 13.98
N ASP A 573 10.89 13.68 13.26
CA ASP A 573 10.17 13.09 12.13
C ASP A 573 11.13 12.58 11.04
N ILE A 574 10.80 11.47 10.41
CA ILE A 574 11.49 10.96 9.22
C ILE A 574 10.82 11.55 7.98
N TYR A 575 11.61 12.17 7.12
CA TYR A 575 11.16 12.79 5.88
C TYR A 575 11.64 12.02 4.67
N GLU A 576 10.73 11.74 3.74
CA GLU A 576 11.10 11.40 2.36
C GLU A 576 11.51 12.68 1.62
N MET A 577 12.70 12.68 1.06
CA MET A 577 13.28 13.84 0.38
C MET A 577 12.75 13.99 -1.06
N PRO A 578 12.75 15.21 -1.63
CA PRO A 578 12.29 15.44 -3.00
C PRO A 578 13.04 14.60 -4.02
N ARG A 579 12.31 14.00 -4.96
CA ARG A 579 12.87 13.19 -6.01
C ARG A 579 12.38 13.64 -7.38
N ASN A 580 13.26 13.51 -8.39
CA ASN A 580 12.93 13.71 -9.80
C ASN A 580 12.85 12.34 -10.50
N SER A 581 11.85 12.15 -11.35
CA SER A 581 11.73 11.00 -12.26
C SER A 581 11.50 11.49 -13.69
N LEU A 582 12.07 10.81 -14.67
CA LEU A 582 11.91 11.10 -16.08
C LEU A 582 11.70 9.78 -16.84
N ASP A 583 10.57 9.68 -17.54
CA ASP A 583 10.15 8.49 -18.26
C ASP A 583 10.00 8.80 -19.75
N LEU A 584 10.45 7.91 -20.62
CA LEU A 584 10.30 7.97 -22.07
C LEU A 584 9.54 6.74 -22.55
N THR A 585 8.50 6.95 -23.37
CA THR A 585 7.82 5.85 -24.05
C THR A 585 7.76 6.12 -25.54
N PHE A 586 7.77 5.05 -26.30
CA PHE A 586 7.62 5.06 -27.76
C PHE A 586 6.74 3.91 -28.20
N SER A 587 5.84 4.15 -29.15
CA SER A 587 5.13 3.07 -29.82
C SER A 587 5.02 3.28 -31.32
N LYS A 588 5.00 2.16 -32.06
CA LYS A 588 4.88 2.10 -33.52
C LYS A 588 3.87 1.04 -33.90
N LYS A 589 2.80 1.45 -34.57
CA LYS A 589 1.88 0.53 -35.25
C LYS A 589 2.39 0.20 -36.64
N ILE A 590 2.43 -1.07 -36.97
CA ILE A 590 2.83 -1.61 -38.29
C ILE A 590 1.61 -2.32 -38.86
N GLY A 591 1.00 -1.67 -39.85
CA GLY A 591 -0.28 -2.11 -40.39
C GLY A 591 -1.38 -2.09 -39.30
N LYS A 592 -2.31 -3.05 -39.40
CA LYS A 592 -3.44 -3.17 -38.46
C LYS A 592 -3.19 -4.21 -37.34
N ILE A 593 -2.15 -5.01 -37.50
CA ILE A 593 -1.94 -6.23 -36.71
C ILE A 593 -0.88 -6.02 -35.61
N VAL A 594 0.24 -5.36 -35.94
CA VAL A 594 1.41 -5.30 -35.05
C VAL A 594 1.56 -3.92 -34.41
N GLU A 595 1.80 -3.88 -33.10
CA GLU A 595 2.22 -2.67 -32.39
C GLU A 595 3.47 -3.00 -31.56
N ILE A 596 4.55 -2.27 -31.79
CA ILE A 596 5.80 -2.35 -31.03
C ILE A 596 5.80 -1.22 -30.03
N LYS A 597 6.14 -1.51 -28.76
CA LYS A 597 6.27 -0.54 -27.68
C LYS A 597 7.66 -0.65 -27.07
N ALA A 598 8.26 0.48 -26.75
CA ALA A 598 9.49 0.57 -26.00
C ALA A 598 9.33 1.64 -24.91
N GLY A 599 9.94 1.43 -23.77
CA GLY A 599 9.90 2.37 -22.66
C GLY A 599 11.19 2.35 -21.86
N ILE A 600 11.54 3.50 -21.33
CA ILE A 600 12.60 3.67 -20.32
C ILE A 600 11.97 4.43 -19.17
N GLN A 601 11.95 3.81 -17.98
CA GLN A 601 11.40 4.41 -16.77
C GLN A 601 12.53 4.81 -15.83
N ASP A 602 12.33 5.90 -15.13
CA ASP A 602 13.28 6.48 -14.18
C ASP A 602 14.68 6.72 -14.76
N MET A 603 14.76 7.34 -15.95
CA MET A 603 16.01 7.62 -16.67
C MET A 603 17.04 8.38 -15.83
N LEU A 604 16.59 9.19 -14.88
CA LEU A 604 17.46 9.96 -13.99
C LEU A 604 18.07 9.10 -12.88
N ASN A 605 17.47 7.95 -12.57
CA ASN A 605 17.89 7.08 -11.49
C ASN A 605 18.23 7.86 -10.19
N SER A 606 17.39 8.83 -9.86
CA SER A 606 17.63 9.71 -8.72
C SER A 606 17.50 8.92 -7.42
N LYS A 607 18.38 9.20 -6.46
CA LYS A 607 18.30 8.57 -5.14
C LYS A 607 16.94 8.84 -4.47
N VAL A 608 16.42 7.83 -3.82
CA VAL A 608 15.38 7.95 -2.81
C VAL A 608 16.10 8.08 -1.47
N GLU A 609 15.86 9.16 -0.76
CA GLU A 609 16.49 9.43 0.52
C GLU A 609 15.44 9.73 1.59
N TYR A 610 15.65 9.13 2.76
CA TYR A 610 14.88 9.41 3.96
C TYR A 610 15.82 10.01 5.00
N LYS A 611 15.43 11.15 5.55
CA LYS A 611 16.26 11.91 6.48
C LYS A 611 15.43 12.38 7.65
N GLN A 612 16.08 12.52 8.78
CA GLN A 612 15.52 13.26 9.91
C GLN A 612 16.35 14.50 10.21
N PHE A 613 15.73 15.48 10.87
CA PHE A 613 16.32 16.79 11.11
C PHE A 613 16.21 17.12 12.59
N VAL A 614 17.34 16.99 13.30
CA VAL A 614 17.41 17.35 14.73
C VAL A 614 17.44 18.86 14.85
N LYS A 615 16.45 19.44 15.50
CA LYS A 615 16.35 20.87 15.77
C LYS A 615 16.98 21.17 17.13
N LEU A 616 18.05 21.93 17.13
CA LEU A 616 18.78 22.31 18.33
C LEU A 616 18.49 23.76 18.68
N THR A 617 18.33 24.02 19.98
CA THR A 617 18.23 25.37 20.52
C THR A 617 19.40 25.56 21.49
N ASP A 618 20.26 26.55 21.25
CA ASP A 618 21.37 26.88 22.14
C ASP A 618 20.88 27.70 23.35
N ASP A 619 21.75 27.89 24.36
CA ASP A 619 21.45 28.63 25.58
C ASP A 619 21.07 30.10 25.34
N LYS A 620 21.35 30.65 24.19
CA LYS A 620 21.01 32.01 23.75
C LYS A 620 19.77 32.10 22.87
N GLY A 621 19.09 30.95 22.64
CA GLY A 621 17.90 30.85 21.79
C GLY A 621 18.24 30.77 20.29
N GLY A 622 19.49 30.61 19.91
CA GLY A 622 19.91 30.34 18.53
C GLY A 622 19.43 28.97 18.07
N LYS A 623 18.84 28.92 16.89
CA LYS A 623 18.29 27.67 16.32
C LYS A 623 19.23 27.15 15.25
N SER A 624 19.56 25.87 15.31
CA SER A 624 20.32 25.14 14.29
C SER A 624 19.65 23.80 13.98
N GLU A 625 20.02 23.19 12.87
CA GLU A 625 19.46 21.92 12.43
C GLU A 625 20.60 20.98 12.01
N ARG A 626 20.51 19.70 12.38
CA ARG A 626 21.46 18.67 11.98
C ARG A 626 20.72 17.60 11.20
N GLU A 627 21.23 17.30 10.01
CA GLU A 627 20.70 16.28 9.12
C GLU A 627 21.27 14.90 9.48
N GLN A 628 20.40 13.89 9.51
CA GLN A 628 20.75 12.48 9.72
C GLN A 628 20.13 11.64 8.63
N LEU A 629 20.92 10.85 7.91
CA LEU A 629 20.47 9.96 6.86
C LEU A 629 19.91 8.67 7.47
N ILE A 630 18.64 8.42 7.27
CA ILE A 630 17.96 7.21 7.76
C ILE A 630 18.02 6.10 6.72
N ARG A 631 17.67 6.39 5.47
CA ARG A 631 17.66 5.39 4.40
C ARG A 631 17.98 6.03 3.05
N SER A 632 18.74 5.31 2.22
CA SER A 632 19.04 5.78 0.86
C SER A 632 19.23 4.60 -0.08
N TYR A 633 18.59 4.67 -1.27
CA TYR A 633 18.77 3.69 -2.34
C TYR A 633 18.55 4.31 -3.72
N ARG A 634 18.97 3.59 -4.78
CA ARG A 634 18.62 3.93 -6.17
C ARG A 634 17.66 2.88 -6.71
N PRO A 635 16.51 3.27 -7.28
CA PRO A 635 15.53 2.33 -7.83
C PRO A 635 16.03 1.54 -9.05
N GLY A 636 17.00 2.08 -9.78
CA GLY A 636 17.44 1.56 -11.07
C GLY A 636 16.67 2.21 -12.23
N VAL A 637 17.17 1.96 -13.45
CA VAL A 637 16.52 2.32 -14.71
C VAL A 637 15.86 1.08 -15.28
N ASP A 638 14.56 1.14 -15.55
CA ASP A 638 13.82 0.04 -16.17
C ASP A 638 13.68 0.26 -17.68
N ILE A 639 14.08 -0.72 -18.48
CA ILE A 639 13.97 -0.70 -19.94
C ILE A 639 13.05 -1.84 -20.37
N ASN A 640 11.97 -1.51 -21.07
CA ASN A 640 11.00 -2.49 -21.53
C ASN A 640 10.77 -2.40 -23.04
N ILE A 641 10.56 -3.57 -23.66
CA ILE A 641 10.20 -3.70 -25.08
C ILE A 641 9.06 -4.70 -25.14
N GLY A 642 7.99 -4.36 -25.87
CA GLY A 642 6.83 -5.21 -26.03
C GLY A 642 6.33 -5.23 -27.46
N VAL A 643 5.71 -6.34 -27.84
CA VAL A 643 5.02 -6.51 -29.12
C VAL A 643 3.59 -6.95 -28.84
N SER A 644 2.62 -6.20 -29.38
CA SER A 644 1.20 -6.55 -29.32
C SER A 644 0.73 -6.98 -30.71
N LEU A 645 0.06 -8.12 -30.78
CA LEU A 645 -0.55 -8.65 -31.99
C LEU A 645 -2.06 -8.60 -31.86
N ARG A 646 -2.76 -8.12 -32.88
CA ARG A 646 -4.23 -8.06 -32.97
C ARG A 646 -4.70 -8.85 -34.18
N PHE A 647 -5.59 -9.83 -33.97
CA PHE A 647 -6.14 -10.71 -34.97
C PHE A 647 -7.65 -10.52 -35.15
#